data_5862b02de1d35f02226f4fcbd2f229c6
#
_entry.id   5862b02de1d35f02226f4fcbd2f229c6
#
_cell.length_a   1.000
_cell.length_b   1.000
_cell.length_c   1.000
_cell.angle_alpha   90.00
_cell.angle_beta   90.00
_cell.angle_gamma   90.00
#
_symmetry.space_group_name_H-M   'P 1'
#
loop_
_entity.id
_entity.type
_entity.pdbx_description
1 polymer ?
#
loop_
_entity_poly.entity_id
_entity_poly.type
_entity_poly.pdbx_seq_one_letter_code
_entity_poly.pdbx_strand_id
1 'polypeptide(L)'
;MISRRVGVRVLGFVVVLAGVRAGLARPSPEGNNPFAAADSRIINEIHDSSEAMANLEYLSDSIGARMTGSAQLKQANDWTKAKFAQYGLTNVHLEAWTIARAWTRGTARARIVTPAEHPLTIAAAGWSPNTPGAVQGPAVYFDAKKKEDFGKFHGKLKGAIVIYQEPESLSPPKPVDPNRAVTRPMQQPPPRMGEPPISDPYDAFLQAAKQRTQFFQEEGVAVVLRDSDKPQALLNMTDISLGRYARGVIPTAFITGEGYRMIFRLLKHGPVQVEIEMTNTMGDKPVEVYNTVADLRGSEKPDEMVILGAHLDSWDLGTGSTDNGTGSMAVLEAARALAKLNLKPKRTIRFVLFTGEEQGLYGSQEYVKAHQQELEKVSAVLVHDTGTGRVLTLGLHDNYQDRELVDQVLSPLRELKILEPSMARSYGTDHLSFDEVGVPGFFCIQDPAEYRLTHHSQSDTFDKVWKDDLNQGAEVLATWAYNTAQLQVMLPRRPLPYNPAPNAKKPEEPKPDPIEAMDTKIIEQAKSDEPELKANLTYLADRIGPRLTGSPQLDRASHWTEEQFKQAGLASVHLESWSIANSWTRGPATGRILAPAEQSLILATGGWSSSTEGTVRGTVVGVAYEKLEDLEKYRGQLKGAIVLLGHPREMELPRNPLITPWSEETIPVAHPRGDTPYITGDYQKLRTALTKMIEDERPLAVLIGSEKDYGLMNMSTMSRNYEPTAAPVAYVERENYLQLWRFVAQGPVQVEVNISGKFSGKPVDVYNTVAEIRGTEKPDEVVIIGGHLDSWDLGTGATDNGTGSMVVLEAARALQKLGVKPKRTIRFVLFTGEEQGLNGSKAYVKAHAAEMGKISAMLAHDSGTGKVLTVGLMANYGARETMDHVVYPLAKAPGIELAEPSLRVEGGTDHIPFDEAGVPGFWCVQDNVDYDKTHHSQADTLDRVRWDDLTEGAQVLAVFAYNLAQLPEMLPRKPAKPAQPTQ
;
A
#
# COMPACT_ATOMS: atom_id res chain seq x y z
N MET A 1 20.18 -6.10 -70.53
CA MET A 1 20.51 -7.40 -71.10
C MET A 1 21.16 -8.22 -69.96
N ILE A 2 20.55 -9.37 -69.62
CA ILE A 2 21.10 -10.60 -69.07
C ILE A 2 21.90 -10.45 -67.79
N SER A 3 21.31 -10.64 -66.63
CA SER A 3 21.13 -11.87 -65.85
C SER A 3 22.32 -12.78 -65.74
N ARG A 4 22.88 -12.93 -64.48
CA ARG A 4 23.23 -14.25 -63.93
C ARG A 4 23.23 -14.24 -62.43
N ARG A 5 22.28 -14.99 -61.84
CA ARG A 5 22.21 -15.43 -60.44
C ARG A 5 23.37 -16.41 -60.18
N VAL A 6 24.07 -16.22 -59.07
CA VAL A 6 24.87 -17.28 -58.46
C VAL A 6 24.28 -17.50 -57.07
N GLY A 7 23.63 -18.64 -56.89
CA GLY A 7 23.13 -19.09 -55.60
C GLY A 7 24.26 -19.72 -54.79
N VAL A 8 24.45 -19.26 -53.58
CA VAL A 8 25.25 -19.94 -52.57
C VAL A 8 24.27 -20.59 -51.59
N ARG A 9 24.23 -21.90 -51.63
CA ARG A 9 23.58 -22.69 -50.58
C ARG A 9 24.48 -22.70 -49.35
N VAL A 10 24.00 -22.04 -48.25
CA VAL A 10 24.60 -22.20 -46.94
C VAL A 10 23.79 -23.32 -46.25
N LEU A 11 24.41 -24.43 -46.02
CA LEU A 11 23.92 -25.49 -45.11
C LEU A 11 23.89 -24.90 -43.70
N GLY A 12 22.73 -24.68 -43.14
CA GLY A 12 22.56 -24.36 -41.75
C GLY A 12 22.76 -25.61 -40.86
N PHE A 13 23.82 -25.65 -40.12
CA PHE A 13 23.94 -26.53 -38.97
C PHE A 13 23.10 -25.97 -37.84
N VAL A 14 21.97 -26.57 -37.56
CA VAL A 14 21.22 -26.35 -36.31
C VAL A 14 21.98 -27.06 -35.21
N VAL A 15 22.80 -26.33 -34.46
CA VAL A 15 23.28 -26.79 -33.16
C VAL A 15 22.17 -26.48 -32.15
N VAL A 16 21.48 -27.55 -31.73
CA VAL A 16 20.59 -27.50 -30.57
C VAL A 16 21.50 -27.41 -29.34
N LEU A 17 21.78 -26.20 -28.89
CA LEU A 17 22.29 -25.97 -27.56
C LEU A 17 21.12 -26.14 -26.57
N ALA A 18 20.99 -27.35 -26.04
CA ALA A 18 20.28 -27.60 -24.81
C ALA A 18 21.05 -26.88 -23.71
N GLY A 19 20.77 -25.60 -23.52
CA GLY A 19 21.20 -24.84 -22.37
C GLY A 19 20.52 -25.40 -21.13
N VAL A 20 21.26 -26.22 -20.39
CA VAL A 20 20.92 -26.51 -19.00
C VAL A 20 21.09 -25.18 -18.28
N ARG A 21 19.97 -24.43 -18.11
CA ARG A 21 19.89 -23.43 -17.08
C ARG A 21 19.96 -24.18 -15.74
N ALA A 22 21.16 -24.37 -15.23
CA ALA A 22 21.35 -24.53 -13.82
C ALA A 22 20.86 -23.22 -13.18
N GLY A 23 19.62 -23.21 -12.73
CA GLY A 23 19.12 -22.19 -11.83
C GLY A 23 20.06 -22.18 -10.62
N LEU A 24 20.86 -21.17 -10.49
CA LEU A 24 21.49 -20.82 -9.23
C LEU A 24 20.35 -20.53 -8.25
N ALA A 25 19.96 -21.57 -7.51
CA ALA A 25 19.15 -21.40 -6.32
C ALA A 25 19.93 -20.41 -5.45
N ARG A 26 19.43 -19.17 -5.34
CA ARG A 26 19.86 -18.25 -4.29
C ARG A 26 19.59 -18.96 -2.98
N PRO A 27 20.55 -19.01 -2.03
CA PRO A 27 20.24 -19.50 -0.70
C PRO A 27 19.16 -18.59 -0.12
N SER A 28 17.96 -19.14 0.08
CA SER A 28 16.95 -18.54 0.91
C SER A 28 17.55 -18.25 2.28
N PRO A 29 17.21 -17.14 2.94
CA PRO A 29 17.53 -16.99 4.35
C PRO A 29 16.92 -18.18 5.06
N GLU A 30 17.74 -19.02 5.66
CA GLU A 30 17.35 -20.20 6.40
C GLU A 30 16.65 -19.84 7.71
N GLY A 31 15.41 -19.35 7.59
CA GLY A 31 14.37 -19.59 8.55
C GLY A 31 13.48 -20.64 7.90
N ASN A 32 13.44 -21.84 8.46
CA ASN A 32 12.65 -22.98 8.00
C ASN A 32 11.25 -22.58 7.55
N ASN A 33 11.05 -22.23 6.27
CA ASN A 33 9.73 -22.22 5.68
C ASN A 33 9.39 -23.68 5.29
N PRO A 34 8.53 -24.38 6.06
CA PRO A 34 8.24 -25.78 5.82
C PRO A 34 7.49 -26.00 4.50
N PHE A 35 7.04 -24.93 3.82
CA PHE A 35 6.18 -24.99 2.64
C PHE A 35 6.90 -24.66 1.33
N ALA A 36 8.09 -24.08 1.36
CA ALA A 36 8.79 -23.51 0.20
C ALA A 36 8.88 -24.44 -1.03
N ALA A 37 9.08 -25.74 -0.82
CA ALA A 37 9.16 -26.68 -1.92
C ALA A 37 7.81 -26.97 -2.60
N ALA A 38 6.71 -26.89 -1.85
CA ALA A 38 5.36 -27.03 -2.41
C ALA A 38 4.93 -25.74 -3.10
N ASP A 39 5.23 -24.59 -2.49
CA ASP A 39 4.88 -23.27 -2.98
C ASP A 39 5.47 -23.02 -4.37
N SER A 40 6.77 -23.26 -4.54
CA SER A 40 7.41 -23.11 -5.86
C SER A 40 6.79 -24.03 -6.93
N ARG A 41 6.34 -25.23 -6.55
CA ARG A 41 5.65 -26.13 -7.49
C ARG A 41 4.28 -25.61 -7.87
N ILE A 42 3.53 -25.05 -6.93
CA ILE A 42 2.19 -24.49 -7.17
C ILE A 42 2.30 -23.28 -8.10
N ILE A 43 3.18 -22.34 -7.76
CA ILE A 43 3.42 -21.13 -8.55
C ILE A 43 3.87 -21.47 -9.96
N ASN A 44 4.88 -22.33 -10.13
CA ASN A 44 5.35 -22.73 -11.45
C ASN A 44 4.29 -23.47 -12.28
N GLU A 45 3.45 -24.32 -11.66
CA GLU A 45 2.39 -25.03 -12.36
C GLU A 45 1.36 -24.07 -12.94
N ILE A 46 0.96 -23.05 -12.18
CA ILE A 46 0.00 -22.04 -12.64
C ILE A 46 0.67 -21.13 -13.67
N HIS A 47 1.88 -20.63 -13.39
CA HIS A 47 2.61 -19.79 -14.33
C HIS A 47 2.79 -20.44 -15.72
N ASP A 48 3.19 -21.71 -15.75
CA ASP A 48 3.56 -22.38 -17.00
C ASP A 48 2.37 -23.03 -17.73
N SER A 49 1.29 -23.36 -17.02
CA SER A 49 0.24 -24.26 -17.53
C SER A 49 -1.19 -23.81 -17.21
N SER A 50 -1.42 -22.55 -16.85
CA SER A 50 -2.75 -22.06 -16.46
C SER A 50 -3.78 -22.19 -17.58
N GLU A 51 -4.97 -22.70 -17.21
CA GLU A 51 -6.18 -22.70 -18.03
C GLU A 51 -7.11 -21.50 -17.72
N ALA A 52 -6.75 -20.62 -16.78
CA ALA A 52 -7.65 -19.61 -16.24
C ALA A 52 -8.23 -18.69 -17.33
N MET A 53 -7.38 -18.15 -18.22
CA MET A 53 -7.85 -17.27 -19.31
C MET A 53 -8.75 -18.00 -20.29
N ALA A 54 -8.42 -19.23 -20.70
CA ALA A 54 -9.26 -19.99 -21.63
C ALA A 54 -10.61 -20.36 -21.01
N ASN A 55 -10.62 -20.67 -19.71
CA ASN A 55 -11.85 -20.94 -18.97
C ASN A 55 -12.69 -19.67 -18.79
N LEU A 56 -12.05 -18.52 -18.56
CA LEU A 56 -12.73 -17.24 -18.46
C LEU A 56 -13.33 -16.78 -19.79
N GLU A 57 -12.60 -16.95 -20.90
CA GLU A 57 -13.13 -16.70 -22.25
C GLU A 57 -14.41 -17.50 -22.50
N TYR A 58 -14.38 -18.78 -22.19
CA TYR A 58 -15.57 -19.63 -22.33
C TYR A 58 -16.72 -19.18 -21.43
N LEU A 59 -16.44 -18.85 -20.15
CA LEU A 59 -17.43 -18.37 -19.20
C LEU A 59 -18.07 -17.05 -19.67
N SER A 60 -17.25 -16.11 -20.15
CA SER A 60 -17.66 -14.76 -20.54
C SER A 60 -18.36 -14.73 -21.90
N ASP A 61 -17.74 -15.36 -22.91
CA ASP A 61 -18.17 -15.17 -24.30
C ASP A 61 -19.10 -16.28 -24.80
N SER A 62 -18.98 -17.50 -24.23
CA SER A 62 -19.81 -18.64 -24.64
C SER A 62 -21.03 -18.84 -23.75
N ILE A 63 -20.89 -18.66 -22.44
CA ILE A 63 -22.02 -18.69 -21.49
C ILE A 63 -22.64 -17.31 -21.36
N GLY A 64 -21.81 -16.28 -21.15
CA GLY A 64 -22.24 -14.88 -21.05
C GLY A 64 -22.67 -14.48 -19.64
N ALA A 65 -23.50 -13.42 -19.58
CA ALA A 65 -24.00 -12.88 -18.33
C ALA A 65 -24.78 -13.91 -17.50
N ARG A 66 -24.46 -13.97 -16.22
CA ARG A 66 -24.90 -15.07 -15.33
C ARG A 66 -25.84 -14.57 -14.22
N MET A 67 -26.86 -13.82 -14.63
CA MET A 67 -27.86 -13.29 -13.69
C MET A 67 -28.45 -14.41 -12.83
N THR A 68 -28.56 -14.19 -11.53
CA THR A 68 -29.11 -15.21 -10.61
C THR A 68 -30.52 -15.64 -11.00
N GLY A 69 -30.69 -16.95 -11.18
CA GLY A 69 -31.92 -17.56 -11.68
C GLY A 69 -32.03 -17.65 -13.20
N SER A 70 -31.01 -17.23 -13.97
CA SER A 70 -30.96 -17.38 -15.43
C SER A 70 -30.52 -18.78 -15.85
N ALA A 71 -30.84 -19.13 -17.10
CA ALA A 71 -30.36 -20.36 -17.71
C ALA A 71 -28.82 -20.38 -17.88
N GLN A 72 -28.24 -19.22 -18.13
CA GLN A 72 -26.79 -19.05 -18.28
C GLN A 72 -26.06 -19.35 -16.95
N LEU A 73 -26.58 -18.88 -15.81
CA LEU A 73 -26.00 -19.23 -14.52
C LEU A 73 -26.07 -20.73 -14.26
N LYS A 74 -27.22 -21.36 -14.57
CA LYS A 74 -27.34 -22.83 -14.45
C LYS A 74 -26.34 -23.55 -15.33
N GLN A 75 -26.13 -23.08 -16.55
CA GLN A 75 -25.10 -23.63 -17.46
C GLN A 75 -23.70 -23.47 -16.88
N ALA A 76 -23.40 -22.31 -16.29
CA ALA A 76 -22.11 -22.06 -15.62
C ALA A 76 -21.89 -23.00 -14.42
N ASN A 77 -22.92 -23.22 -13.60
CA ASN A 77 -22.86 -24.19 -12.50
C ASN A 77 -22.59 -25.62 -13.00
N ASP A 78 -23.30 -26.09 -14.04
CA ASP A 78 -23.10 -27.41 -14.61
C ASP A 78 -21.70 -27.57 -15.23
N TRP A 79 -21.22 -26.51 -15.89
CA TRP A 79 -19.91 -26.51 -16.52
C TRP A 79 -18.78 -26.50 -15.48
N THR A 80 -18.84 -25.66 -14.46
CA THR A 80 -17.83 -25.59 -13.38
C THR A 80 -17.81 -26.89 -12.58
N LYS A 81 -18.97 -27.47 -12.30
CA LYS A 81 -19.07 -28.84 -11.71
C LYS A 81 -18.34 -29.88 -12.57
N ALA A 82 -18.54 -29.86 -13.88
CA ALA A 82 -17.85 -30.76 -14.80
C ALA A 82 -16.33 -30.54 -14.81
N LYS A 83 -15.87 -29.29 -14.75
CA LYS A 83 -14.45 -28.94 -14.67
C LYS A 83 -13.82 -29.46 -13.37
N PHE A 84 -14.43 -29.24 -12.22
CA PHE A 84 -13.94 -29.77 -10.95
C PHE A 84 -13.83 -31.32 -10.97
N ALA A 85 -14.84 -31.98 -11.53
CA ALA A 85 -14.81 -33.46 -11.71
C ALA A 85 -13.68 -33.90 -12.68
N GLN A 86 -13.48 -33.18 -13.77
CA GLN A 86 -12.40 -33.40 -14.74
C GLN A 86 -11.01 -33.27 -14.09
N TYR A 87 -10.83 -32.33 -13.15
CA TYR A 87 -9.57 -32.15 -12.41
C TYR A 87 -9.34 -33.22 -11.34
N GLY A 88 -10.29 -34.14 -11.14
CA GLY A 88 -10.16 -35.25 -10.21
C GLY A 88 -10.47 -34.91 -8.76
N LEU A 89 -11.18 -33.82 -8.51
CA LEU A 89 -11.64 -33.47 -7.17
C LEU A 89 -12.75 -34.44 -6.70
N THR A 90 -12.91 -34.49 -5.39
CA THR A 90 -13.92 -35.31 -4.74
C THR A 90 -15.11 -34.47 -4.29
N ASN A 91 -16.22 -35.13 -3.88
CA ASN A 91 -17.41 -34.45 -3.36
C ASN A 91 -17.95 -33.33 -4.29
N VAL A 92 -17.83 -33.54 -5.63
CA VAL A 92 -18.24 -32.55 -6.62
C VAL A 92 -19.75 -32.56 -6.79
N HIS A 93 -20.44 -31.50 -6.38
CA HIS A 93 -21.89 -31.43 -6.46
C HIS A 93 -22.39 -29.97 -6.57
N LEU A 94 -23.69 -29.83 -6.82
CA LEU A 94 -24.41 -28.56 -6.76
C LEU A 94 -25.27 -28.54 -5.49
N GLU A 95 -25.22 -27.47 -4.75
CA GLU A 95 -26.03 -27.23 -3.56
C GLU A 95 -27.18 -26.29 -3.88
N ALA A 96 -28.40 -26.78 -3.83
CA ALA A 96 -29.60 -26.05 -4.23
C ALA A 96 -30.09 -25.10 -3.13
N TRP A 97 -30.50 -23.92 -3.52
CA TRP A 97 -31.27 -23.00 -2.72
C TRP A 97 -32.31 -22.29 -3.61
N THR A 98 -33.17 -21.42 -3.07
CA THR A 98 -34.35 -20.96 -3.81
C THR A 98 -34.47 -19.45 -3.76
N ILE A 99 -34.70 -18.83 -4.94
CA ILE A 99 -35.11 -17.43 -5.09
C ILE A 99 -36.61 -17.34 -5.33
N ALA A 100 -37.23 -16.21 -4.93
CA ALA A 100 -38.65 -16.02 -5.09
C ALA A 100 -39.10 -16.04 -6.56
N ARG A 101 -38.30 -15.46 -7.45
CA ARG A 101 -38.57 -15.42 -8.90
C ARG A 101 -37.33 -15.04 -9.70
N ALA A 102 -37.20 -15.58 -10.92
CA ALA A 102 -36.24 -15.11 -11.90
C ALA A 102 -36.72 -13.80 -12.53
N TRP A 103 -35.74 -13.04 -13.03
CA TRP A 103 -35.99 -11.80 -13.77
C TRP A 103 -35.06 -11.74 -14.99
N THR A 104 -35.59 -11.20 -16.09
CA THR A 104 -34.81 -10.99 -17.32
C THR A 104 -35.03 -9.58 -17.81
N ARG A 105 -33.97 -8.88 -18.10
CA ARG A 105 -33.99 -7.54 -18.65
C ARG A 105 -34.60 -7.54 -20.03
N GLY A 106 -35.48 -6.58 -20.29
CA GLY A 106 -35.99 -6.29 -21.58
C GLY A 106 -35.47 -4.95 -22.11
N THR A 107 -36.29 -4.26 -22.87
CA THR A 107 -35.95 -2.95 -23.45
C THR A 107 -36.21 -1.82 -22.46
N ALA A 108 -35.35 -0.81 -22.49
CA ALA A 108 -35.51 0.43 -21.75
C ALA A 108 -35.21 1.62 -22.67
N ARG A 109 -36.11 2.59 -22.75
CA ARG A 109 -35.97 3.81 -23.56
C ARG A 109 -36.35 5.01 -22.72
N ALA A 110 -35.62 6.10 -22.88
CA ALA A 110 -35.95 7.36 -22.22
C ALA A 110 -35.51 8.56 -23.06
N ARG A 111 -36.19 9.67 -22.86
CA ARG A 111 -35.82 10.96 -23.44
C ARG A 111 -36.32 12.11 -22.58
N ILE A 112 -35.61 13.20 -22.59
CA ILE A 112 -36.13 14.48 -22.16
C ILE A 112 -37.08 14.99 -23.29
N VAL A 113 -38.26 15.40 -22.93
CA VAL A 113 -39.28 15.94 -23.85
C VAL A 113 -39.25 17.47 -23.86
N THR A 114 -39.11 18.07 -22.68
CA THR A 114 -38.93 19.51 -22.50
C THR A 114 -37.85 19.80 -21.49
N PRO A 115 -37.08 20.91 -21.62
CA PRO A 115 -37.25 22.05 -22.55
C PRO A 115 -36.80 21.77 -23.98
N ALA A 116 -35.98 20.75 -24.22
CA ALA A 116 -35.53 20.31 -25.55
C ALA A 116 -35.46 18.79 -25.58
N GLU A 117 -35.76 18.22 -26.74
CA GLU A 117 -35.72 16.76 -26.90
C GLU A 117 -34.27 16.24 -26.87
N HIS A 118 -34.00 15.30 -25.94
CA HIS A 118 -32.72 14.62 -25.82
C HIS A 118 -32.90 13.14 -25.48
N PRO A 119 -32.33 12.22 -26.24
CA PRO A 119 -32.33 10.81 -25.86
C PRO A 119 -31.50 10.61 -24.59
N LEU A 120 -31.91 9.69 -23.73
CA LEU A 120 -31.23 9.30 -22.51
C LEU A 120 -30.88 7.81 -22.56
N THR A 121 -29.65 7.47 -22.15
CA THR A 121 -29.23 6.08 -22.03
C THR A 121 -29.58 5.59 -20.63
N ILE A 122 -30.45 4.57 -20.57
CA ILE A 122 -30.92 3.97 -19.31
C ILE A 122 -30.90 2.44 -19.39
N ALA A 123 -30.93 1.79 -18.24
CA ALA A 123 -31.20 0.36 -18.10
C ALA A 123 -32.13 0.14 -16.88
N ALA A 124 -33.08 -0.76 -16.99
CA ALA A 124 -33.93 -1.13 -15.87
C ALA A 124 -33.08 -1.71 -14.74
N ALA A 125 -33.31 -1.32 -13.50
CA ALA A 125 -32.69 -1.95 -12.33
C ALA A 125 -33.15 -3.40 -12.17
N GLY A 126 -32.33 -4.24 -11.53
CA GLY A 126 -32.67 -5.63 -11.27
C GLY A 126 -34.01 -5.76 -10.54
N TRP A 127 -34.87 -6.70 -10.90
CA TRP A 127 -36.22 -6.93 -10.40
C TRP A 127 -37.18 -5.74 -10.47
N SER A 128 -36.84 -4.74 -11.29
CA SER A 128 -37.74 -3.62 -11.57
C SER A 128 -39.05 -4.11 -12.27
N PRO A 129 -40.21 -3.64 -11.86
CA PRO A 129 -41.42 -3.84 -12.65
C PRO A 129 -41.38 -3.01 -13.96
N ASN A 130 -42.24 -3.38 -14.90
CA ASN A 130 -42.44 -2.64 -16.14
C ASN A 130 -43.15 -1.31 -15.91
N THR A 131 -42.93 -0.36 -16.80
CA THR A 131 -43.84 0.76 -16.94
C THR A 131 -45.13 0.30 -17.64
N PRO A 132 -46.29 0.96 -17.43
CA PRO A 132 -47.52 0.64 -18.13
C PRO A 132 -47.56 1.17 -19.58
N GLY A 133 -46.49 0.97 -20.36
CA GLY A 133 -46.20 1.61 -21.63
C GLY A 133 -45.27 2.80 -21.47
N ALA A 134 -45.21 3.68 -22.44
CA ALA A 134 -44.47 4.93 -22.32
C ALA A 134 -45.12 5.87 -21.30
N VAL A 135 -44.36 6.20 -20.26
CA VAL A 135 -44.80 7.12 -19.18
C VAL A 135 -44.09 8.45 -19.35
N GLN A 136 -44.88 9.51 -19.52
CA GLN A 136 -44.38 10.88 -19.52
C GLN A 136 -44.78 11.59 -18.21
N GLY A 137 -43.79 12.21 -17.55
CA GLY A 137 -44.01 12.91 -16.29
C GLY A 137 -42.99 14.00 -16.00
N PRO A 138 -43.30 14.90 -15.07
CA PRO A 138 -42.33 15.89 -14.60
C PRO A 138 -41.17 15.21 -13.88
N ALA A 139 -39.93 15.59 -14.21
CA ALA A 139 -38.78 15.23 -13.38
C ALA A 139 -38.81 16.03 -12.07
N VAL A 140 -38.57 15.37 -10.95
CA VAL A 140 -38.53 16.00 -9.62
C VAL A 140 -37.30 15.57 -8.89
N TYR A 141 -36.51 16.53 -8.40
CA TYR A 141 -35.41 16.23 -7.51
C TYR A 141 -35.87 16.16 -6.07
N PHE A 142 -35.74 14.99 -5.48
CA PHE A 142 -36.10 14.70 -4.09
C PHE A 142 -34.86 14.86 -3.22
N ASP A 143 -34.67 16.02 -2.59
CA ASP A 143 -33.51 16.40 -1.81
C ASP A 143 -33.58 16.01 -0.33
N ALA A 144 -34.62 15.29 0.08
CA ALA A 144 -34.82 14.89 1.47
C ALA A 144 -33.87 13.74 1.87
N LYS A 145 -32.87 14.06 2.69
CA LYS A 145 -31.88 13.09 3.20
C LYS A 145 -32.38 12.32 4.43
N LYS A 146 -33.32 12.89 5.19
CA LYS A 146 -33.90 12.30 6.42
C LYS A 146 -35.42 12.16 6.29
N LYS A 147 -36.00 11.18 6.97
CA LYS A 147 -37.44 10.90 6.97
C LYS A 147 -38.27 12.11 7.35
N GLU A 148 -37.81 12.91 8.29
CA GLU A 148 -38.49 14.13 8.77
C GLU A 148 -38.70 15.16 7.67
N ASP A 149 -37.86 15.15 6.63
CA ASP A 149 -37.94 16.05 5.50
C ASP A 149 -38.90 15.61 4.39
N PHE A 150 -39.37 14.35 4.41
CA PHE A 150 -40.24 13.78 3.38
C PHE A 150 -41.55 14.59 3.24
N GLY A 151 -42.04 15.14 4.34
CA GLY A 151 -43.24 15.96 4.35
C GLY A 151 -43.22 17.14 3.38
N LYS A 152 -42.06 17.65 2.97
CA LYS A 152 -41.91 18.73 1.98
C LYS A 152 -42.43 18.33 0.59
N PHE A 153 -42.55 17.05 0.31
CA PHE A 153 -42.91 16.46 -0.97
C PHE A 153 -44.31 15.88 -1.01
N HIS A 154 -45.07 15.91 0.09
CA HIS A 154 -46.48 15.43 0.08
C HIS A 154 -47.31 16.07 -1.02
N GLY A 155 -47.99 15.25 -1.83
CA GLY A 155 -48.84 15.65 -2.93
C GLY A 155 -48.09 16.16 -4.19
N LYS A 156 -46.78 16.16 -4.20
CA LYS A 156 -45.96 16.71 -5.30
C LYS A 156 -45.35 15.64 -6.23
N LEU A 157 -45.41 14.36 -5.85
CA LEU A 157 -44.69 13.29 -6.58
C LEU A 157 -45.64 12.42 -7.44
N LYS A 158 -46.92 12.64 -7.42
CA LYS A 158 -47.90 11.84 -8.21
C LYS A 158 -47.60 11.91 -9.69
N GLY A 159 -47.27 10.77 -10.30
CA GLY A 159 -46.90 10.65 -11.72
C GLY A 159 -45.53 11.23 -12.08
N ALA A 160 -44.75 11.61 -11.07
CA ALA A 160 -43.43 12.18 -11.30
C ALA A 160 -42.39 11.10 -11.64
N ILE A 161 -41.36 11.53 -12.37
CA ILE A 161 -40.09 10.79 -12.55
C ILE A 161 -39.10 11.38 -11.57
N VAL A 162 -38.73 10.60 -10.52
CA VAL A 162 -37.96 11.10 -9.38
C VAL A 162 -36.49 10.79 -9.55
N ILE A 163 -35.63 11.80 -9.34
CA ILE A 163 -34.21 11.68 -9.08
C ILE A 163 -33.95 12.11 -7.62
N TYR A 164 -33.02 11.45 -6.90
CA TYR A 164 -32.84 11.74 -5.46
C TYR A 164 -31.36 11.75 -4.98
N GLN A 165 -30.46 11.32 -5.84
CA GLN A 165 -29.03 11.36 -5.51
C GLN A 165 -28.48 12.76 -5.85
N GLU A 166 -27.64 13.29 -4.96
CA GLU A 166 -26.89 14.50 -5.30
C GLU A 166 -25.75 14.09 -6.26
N PRO A 167 -25.68 14.66 -7.47
CA PRO A 167 -24.68 14.21 -8.43
C PRO A 167 -23.27 14.63 -8.03
N GLU A 168 -22.38 13.67 -7.94
CA GLU A 168 -20.95 13.91 -7.76
C GLU A 168 -20.29 14.40 -9.06
N SER A 169 -19.10 14.98 -8.96
CA SER A 169 -18.33 15.38 -10.14
C SER A 169 -17.82 14.16 -10.93
N LEU A 170 -18.08 14.14 -12.24
CA LEU A 170 -17.46 13.17 -13.17
C LEU A 170 -16.06 13.62 -13.64
N SER A 171 -15.42 14.53 -12.93
CA SER A 171 -14.04 14.93 -13.29
C SER A 171 -13.15 13.69 -13.41
N PRO A 172 -12.26 13.63 -14.41
CA PRO A 172 -11.27 12.57 -14.48
C PRO A 172 -10.52 12.47 -13.16
N PRO A 173 -10.21 11.28 -12.67
CA PRO A 173 -9.36 11.14 -11.50
C PRO A 173 -8.06 11.90 -11.75
N LYS A 174 -7.58 12.62 -10.75
CA LYS A 174 -6.24 13.23 -10.84
C LYS A 174 -5.25 12.12 -11.15
N PRO A 175 -4.26 12.37 -12.02
CA PRO A 175 -3.21 11.38 -12.26
C PRO A 175 -2.66 10.95 -10.89
N VAL A 176 -2.68 9.66 -10.62
CA VAL A 176 -2.04 9.11 -9.43
C VAL A 176 -0.54 9.27 -9.65
N ASP A 177 0.15 9.88 -8.67
CA ASP A 177 1.60 9.94 -8.69
C ASP A 177 2.13 8.48 -8.72
N PRO A 178 2.89 8.07 -9.75
CA PRO A 178 3.40 6.72 -9.85
C PRO A 178 4.35 6.34 -8.71
N ASN A 179 4.87 7.33 -7.96
CA ASN A 179 5.73 7.13 -6.81
C ASN A 179 4.95 7.14 -5.47
N ARG A 180 3.65 7.33 -5.52
CA ARG A 180 2.81 7.30 -4.32
C ARG A 180 2.77 5.88 -3.75
N ALA A 181 3.19 5.71 -2.50
CA ALA A 181 3.01 4.45 -1.80
C ALA A 181 1.52 4.08 -1.79
N VAL A 182 1.20 2.87 -2.25
CA VAL A 182 -0.19 2.38 -2.22
C VAL A 182 -0.54 2.06 -0.77
N THR A 183 -1.11 3.02 -0.08
CA THR A 183 -1.71 2.81 1.23
C THR A 183 -3.22 2.96 1.08
N ARG A 184 -3.98 2.05 1.68
CA ARG A 184 -5.44 2.26 1.78
C ARG A 184 -5.73 3.07 3.03
N PRO A 185 -6.51 4.16 2.92
CA PRO A 185 -7.03 4.83 4.11
C PRO A 185 -7.77 3.83 4.98
N MET A 186 -7.63 3.96 6.30
CA MET A 186 -8.41 3.17 7.25
C MET A 186 -9.89 3.50 7.07
N GLN A 187 -10.66 2.57 6.53
CA GLN A 187 -12.06 2.83 6.16
C GLN A 187 -13.00 2.87 7.37
N GLN A 188 -12.66 2.19 8.44
CA GLN A 188 -13.47 2.15 9.68
C GLN A 188 -12.60 1.96 10.91
N PRO A 189 -13.08 2.39 12.10
CA PRO A 189 -12.35 2.18 13.34
C PRO A 189 -12.25 0.69 13.67
N PRO A 190 -11.11 0.23 14.20
CA PRO A 190 -11.10 -1.06 14.88
C PRO A 190 -12.07 -1.02 16.06
N PRO A 191 -12.79 -2.12 16.36
CA PRO A 191 -13.60 -2.19 17.58
C PRO A 191 -12.68 -2.02 18.78
N ARG A 192 -13.10 -1.18 19.74
CA ARG A 192 -12.35 -1.06 21.00
C ARG A 192 -12.43 -2.38 21.76
N MET A 193 -11.33 -2.78 22.38
CA MET A 193 -11.34 -3.98 23.24
C MET A 193 -12.51 -3.92 24.24
N GLY A 194 -13.44 -4.86 24.14
CA GLY A 194 -14.61 -4.95 25.01
C GLY A 194 -15.84 -4.10 24.58
N GLU A 195 -15.79 -3.37 23.49
CA GLU A 195 -16.97 -2.72 22.92
C GLU A 195 -17.70 -3.65 21.93
N PRO A 196 -19.06 -3.59 21.89
CA PRO A 196 -19.79 -4.33 20.87
C PRO A 196 -19.41 -3.78 19.48
N PRO A 197 -19.36 -4.64 18.46
CA PRO A 197 -19.08 -4.19 17.09
C PRO A 197 -20.09 -3.13 16.66
N ILE A 198 -19.62 -2.16 15.90
CA ILE A 198 -20.43 -1.10 15.34
C ILE A 198 -21.50 -1.77 14.48
N SER A 199 -22.78 -1.36 14.65
CA SER A 199 -23.88 -1.82 13.81
C SER A 199 -23.51 -1.58 12.34
N ASP A 200 -23.69 -2.60 11.50
CA ASP A 200 -23.38 -2.54 10.09
C ASP A 200 -23.98 -1.27 9.46
N PRO A 201 -23.16 -0.39 8.85
CA PRO A 201 -23.67 0.79 8.14
C PRO A 201 -24.66 0.42 7.03
N TYR A 202 -24.58 -0.79 6.52
CA TYR A 202 -25.44 -1.32 5.47
C TYR A 202 -26.90 -1.49 5.98
N ASP A 203 -27.12 -1.94 7.20
CA ASP A 203 -28.46 -2.04 7.79
C ASP A 203 -29.17 -0.68 7.88
N ALA A 204 -28.45 0.36 8.29
CA ALA A 204 -28.99 1.72 8.34
C ALA A 204 -29.34 2.23 6.93
N PHE A 205 -28.48 1.94 5.96
CA PHE A 205 -28.71 2.26 4.54
C PHE A 205 -29.97 1.55 4.01
N LEU A 206 -30.12 0.25 4.25
CA LEU A 206 -31.31 -0.53 3.84
C LEU A 206 -32.60 0.00 4.46
N GLN A 207 -32.58 0.37 5.75
CA GLN A 207 -33.75 0.94 6.41
C GLN A 207 -34.16 2.29 5.79
N ALA A 208 -33.17 3.17 5.50
CA ALA A 208 -33.43 4.44 4.84
C ALA A 208 -33.99 4.24 3.41
N ALA A 209 -33.44 3.27 2.67
CA ALA A 209 -33.94 2.92 1.33
C ALA A 209 -35.36 2.39 1.37
N LYS A 210 -35.71 1.52 2.33
CA LYS A 210 -37.08 1.01 2.54
C LYS A 210 -38.07 2.15 2.83
N GLN A 211 -37.73 3.05 3.75
CA GLN A 211 -38.59 4.19 4.12
C GLN A 211 -38.83 5.12 2.92
N ARG A 212 -37.80 5.43 2.15
CA ARG A 212 -37.88 6.25 0.96
C ARG A 212 -38.74 5.60 -0.12
N THR A 213 -38.57 4.32 -0.39
CA THR A 213 -39.34 3.56 -1.38
C THR A 213 -40.81 3.50 -1.00
N GLN A 214 -41.14 3.29 0.27
CA GLN A 214 -42.50 3.31 0.78
C GLN A 214 -43.13 4.68 0.57
N PHE A 215 -42.46 5.75 0.91
CA PHE A 215 -42.95 7.11 0.69
C PHE A 215 -43.20 7.39 -0.79
N PHE A 216 -42.32 7.01 -1.69
CA PHE A 216 -42.52 7.16 -3.14
C PHE A 216 -43.71 6.38 -3.65
N GLN A 217 -43.95 5.18 -3.09
CA GLN A 217 -45.14 4.38 -3.45
C GLN A 217 -46.44 5.07 -2.98
N GLU A 218 -46.47 5.57 -1.73
CA GLU A 218 -47.62 6.28 -1.16
C GLU A 218 -47.95 7.57 -1.95
N GLU A 219 -46.95 8.28 -2.41
CA GLU A 219 -47.06 9.51 -3.22
C GLU A 219 -47.40 9.24 -4.71
N GLY A 220 -47.36 7.98 -5.17
CA GLY A 220 -47.64 7.60 -6.54
C GLY A 220 -46.61 8.03 -7.57
N VAL A 221 -45.33 7.93 -7.22
CA VAL A 221 -44.19 8.11 -8.13
C VAL A 221 -44.32 7.15 -9.30
N ALA A 222 -44.14 7.65 -10.52
CA ALA A 222 -44.28 6.85 -11.72
C ALA A 222 -43.00 6.02 -12.01
N VAL A 223 -41.84 6.65 -11.92
CA VAL A 223 -40.54 6.03 -12.17
C VAL A 223 -39.46 6.67 -11.26
N VAL A 224 -38.51 5.88 -10.78
CA VAL A 224 -37.31 6.35 -10.11
C VAL A 224 -36.14 6.22 -11.05
N LEU A 225 -35.35 7.27 -11.25
CA LEU A 225 -34.09 7.28 -11.96
C LEU A 225 -32.94 7.37 -10.97
N ARG A 226 -32.02 6.40 -11.04
CA ARG A 226 -30.80 6.33 -10.22
C ARG A 226 -29.60 6.77 -11.04
N ASP A 227 -28.75 7.60 -10.46
CA ASP A 227 -27.45 7.94 -11.04
C ASP A 227 -26.58 6.69 -11.12
N SER A 228 -25.96 6.45 -12.27
CA SER A 228 -24.96 5.40 -12.42
C SER A 228 -23.64 5.74 -11.73
N ASP A 229 -23.41 7.00 -11.44
CA ASP A 229 -22.17 7.50 -10.83
C ASP A 229 -20.89 7.01 -11.54
N LYS A 230 -21.00 6.79 -12.85
CA LYS A 230 -19.91 6.37 -13.73
C LYS A 230 -19.72 7.36 -14.88
N PRO A 231 -18.47 7.65 -15.25
CA PRO A 231 -18.17 8.46 -16.45
C PRO A 231 -18.33 7.64 -17.74
N GLN A 232 -18.14 8.28 -18.87
CA GLN A 232 -18.06 7.66 -20.20
C GLN A 232 -19.34 6.92 -20.62
N ALA A 233 -20.47 7.46 -20.26
CA ALA A 233 -21.80 6.89 -20.54
C ALA A 233 -21.98 5.44 -20.02
N LEU A 234 -21.21 5.05 -19.01
CA LEU A 234 -21.38 3.76 -18.35
C LEU A 234 -22.61 3.77 -17.45
N LEU A 235 -23.32 2.66 -17.45
CA LEU A 235 -24.41 2.38 -16.54
C LEU A 235 -23.89 1.61 -15.32
N ASN A 236 -24.53 1.80 -14.20
CA ASN A 236 -24.37 0.97 -13.01
C ASN A 236 -25.59 0.06 -12.83
N MET A 237 -25.43 -1.02 -12.12
CA MET A 237 -26.53 -1.96 -11.90
C MET A 237 -26.57 -2.45 -10.47
N THR A 238 -27.74 -2.46 -9.87
CA THR A 238 -28.02 -3.13 -8.61
C THR A 238 -29.46 -3.58 -8.57
N ASP A 239 -29.77 -4.44 -7.61
CA ASP A 239 -31.12 -4.88 -7.30
C ASP A 239 -31.93 -3.78 -6.58
N ILE A 240 -33.25 -3.78 -6.81
CA ILE A 240 -34.21 -2.98 -6.06
C ILE A 240 -35.23 -3.82 -5.29
N SER A 241 -35.06 -5.13 -5.30
CA SER A 241 -35.87 -6.00 -4.48
C SER A 241 -35.55 -5.76 -3.01
N LEU A 242 -36.44 -5.22 -2.25
CA LEU A 242 -36.27 -4.97 -0.81
C LEU A 242 -36.28 -6.26 0.02
N GLY A 243 -35.87 -7.38 -0.55
CA GLY A 243 -35.71 -8.68 0.07
C GLY A 243 -35.78 -9.84 -0.93
N ARG A 244 -34.81 -10.72 -0.90
CA ARG A 244 -34.72 -12.04 -1.56
C ARG A 244 -35.43 -12.17 -2.91
N TYR A 245 -35.05 -11.35 -3.87
CA TYR A 245 -35.56 -11.38 -5.25
C TYR A 245 -37.08 -11.13 -5.34
N ALA A 246 -37.65 -10.35 -4.44
CA ALA A 246 -39.04 -9.90 -4.53
C ALA A 246 -39.16 -8.88 -5.67
N ARG A 247 -40.39 -8.76 -6.23
CA ARG A 247 -40.69 -7.74 -7.21
C ARG A 247 -40.55 -6.35 -6.60
N GLY A 248 -39.81 -5.47 -7.25
CA GLY A 248 -39.78 -4.04 -6.92
C GLY A 248 -41.20 -3.43 -7.00
N VAL A 249 -41.48 -2.43 -6.18
CA VAL A 249 -42.80 -1.82 -6.10
C VAL A 249 -42.99 -0.64 -7.07
N ILE A 250 -41.90 -0.03 -7.52
CA ILE A 250 -41.86 1.12 -8.41
C ILE A 250 -40.92 0.84 -9.58
N PRO A 251 -41.29 1.13 -10.84
CA PRO A 251 -40.37 1.09 -11.96
C PRO A 251 -39.13 1.93 -11.68
N THR A 252 -37.98 1.30 -11.74
CA THR A 252 -36.71 1.97 -11.45
C THR A 252 -35.68 1.65 -12.53
N ALA A 253 -34.95 2.67 -12.97
CA ALA A 253 -33.87 2.53 -13.94
C ALA A 253 -32.60 3.26 -13.48
N PHE A 254 -31.45 2.74 -13.88
CA PHE A 254 -30.22 3.50 -13.89
C PHE A 254 -30.10 4.33 -15.16
N ILE A 255 -29.63 5.54 -15.03
CA ILE A 255 -29.34 6.46 -16.11
C ILE A 255 -27.84 6.83 -16.05
N THR A 256 -27.21 7.00 -17.21
CA THR A 256 -25.83 7.45 -17.26
C THR A 256 -25.59 8.73 -16.45
N GLY A 257 -24.42 8.85 -15.83
CA GLY A 257 -24.08 10.01 -15.03
C GLY A 257 -24.23 11.34 -15.77
N GLU A 258 -23.89 11.36 -17.07
CA GLU A 258 -24.05 12.53 -17.92
C GLU A 258 -25.53 12.91 -18.08
N GLY A 259 -26.40 11.93 -18.33
CA GLY A 259 -27.85 12.12 -18.47
C GLY A 259 -28.50 12.57 -17.17
N TYR A 260 -28.12 11.95 -16.06
CA TYR A 260 -28.59 12.33 -14.71
C TYR A 260 -28.25 13.78 -14.38
N ARG A 261 -26.99 14.17 -14.59
CA ARG A 261 -26.52 15.54 -14.35
C ARG A 261 -27.14 16.55 -15.31
N MET A 262 -27.48 16.13 -16.53
CA MET A 262 -28.23 16.99 -17.46
C MET A 262 -29.65 17.30 -16.90
N ILE A 263 -30.40 16.30 -16.47
CA ILE A 263 -31.72 16.50 -15.86
C ILE A 263 -31.58 17.40 -14.62
N PHE A 264 -30.60 17.13 -13.76
CA PHE A 264 -30.38 17.92 -12.53
C PHE A 264 -30.06 19.40 -12.83
N ARG A 265 -29.28 19.67 -13.87
CA ARG A 265 -28.99 21.06 -14.28
C ARG A 265 -30.22 21.76 -14.88
N LEU A 266 -30.96 21.06 -15.73
CA LEU A 266 -32.17 21.61 -16.34
C LEU A 266 -33.24 21.99 -15.30
N LEU A 267 -33.41 21.18 -14.26
CA LEU A 267 -34.31 21.47 -13.14
C LEU A 267 -34.00 22.77 -12.40
N LYS A 268 -32.75 23.25 -12.42
CA LYS A 268 -32.38 24.57 -11.87
C LYS A 268 -32.89 25.73 -12.70
N HIS A 269 -33.22 25.50 -13.97
CA HIS A 269 -33.64 26.52 -14.92
C HIS A 269 -35.12 26.49 -15.24
N GLY A 270 -35.83 25.44 -14.84
CA GLY A 270 -37.27 25.31 -15.08
C GLY A 270 -37.79 23.88 -15.09
N PRO A 271 -39.08 23.69 -15.40
CA PRO A 271 -39.70 22.37 -15.44
C PRO A 271 -39.09 21.48 -16.52
N VAL A 272 -38.83 20.22 -16.18
CA VAL A 272 -38.34 19.19 -17.11
C VAL A 272 -39.38 18.09 -17.24
N GLN A 273 -39.71 17.70 -18.48
CA GLN A 273 -40.55 16.54 -18.75
C GLN A 273 -39.71 15.42 -19.32
N VAL A 274 -39.81 14.22 -18.77
CA VAL A 274 -39.14 13.03 -19.21
C VAL A 274 -40.13 11.96 -19.60
N GLU A 275 -39.87 11.22 -20.67
CA GLU A 275 -40.63 10.05 -21.09
C GLU A 275 -39.76 8.80 -20.93
N ILE A 276 -40.36 7.74 -20.36
CA ILE A 276 -39.65 6.46 -20.07
C ILE A 276 -40.58 5.30 -20.41
N GLU A 277 -40.01 4.30 -21.08
CA GLU A 277 -40.64 3.00 -21.29
C GLU A 277 -39.68 1.89 -20.95
N MET A 278 -40.11 0.93 -20.11
CA MET A 278 -39.33 -0.25 -19.74
C MET A 278 -40.22 -1.50 -19.82
N THR A 279 -39.61 -2.54 -20.39
CA THR A 279 -40.23 -3.87 -20.45
C THR A 279 -39.23 -4.91 -19.94
N ASN A 280 -39.61 -5.70 -18.97
CA ASN A 280 -38.81 -6.79 -18.40
C ASN A 280 -39.68 -8.04 -18.34
N THR A 281 -39.07 -9.20 -18.23
CA THR A 281 -39.80 -10.45 -17.97
C THR A 281 -39.52 -10.90 -16.54
N MET A 282 -40.59 -11.13 -15.79
CA MET A 282 -40.51 -11.58 -14.40
C MET A 282 -41.22 -12.91 -14.23
N GLY A 283 -40.54 -13.91 -13.71
CA GLY A 283 -41.11 -15.20 -13.37
C GLY A 283 -42.18 -15.09 -12.29
N ASP A 284 -43.16 -15.97 -12.29
CA ASP A 284 -44.27 -16.06 -11.33
C ASP A 284 -44.06 -17.13 -10.25
N LYS A 285 -43.02 -17.93 -10.37
CA LYS A 285 -42.71 -19.06 -9.49
C LYS A 285 -41.33 -18.97 -8.90
N PRO A 286 -41.13 -19.61 -7.71
CA PRO A 286 -39.79 -19.81 -7.17
C PRO A 286 -38.89 -20.60 -8.14
N VAL A 287 -37.59 -20.30 -8.12
CA VAL A 287 -36.57 -20.93 -8.98
C VAL A 287 -35.44 -21.44 -8.10
N GLU A 288 -35.05 -22.69 -8.34
CA GLU A 288 -33.82 -23.24 -7.76
C GLU A 288 -32.58 -22.63 -8.43
N VAL A 289 -31.62 -22.27 -7.60
CA VAL A 289 -30.27 -21.82 -7.97
C VAL A 289 -29.23 -22.60 -7.15
N TYR A 290 -27.97 -22.59 -7.54
CA TYR A 290 -27.03 -23.56 -6.99
C TYR A 290 -25.67 -22.91 -6.71
N ASN A 291 -25.06 -23.24 -5.56
CA ASN A 291 -23.62 -23.11 -5.37
C ASN A 291 -22.91 -24.35 -5.96
N THR A 292 -21.72 -24.20 -6.52
CA THR A 292 -20.91 -25.31 -7.02
C THR A 292 -19.83 -25.64 -5.99
N VAL A 293 -19.76 -26.88 -5.51
CA VAL A 293 -18.85 -27.32 -4.44
C VAL A 293 -17.98 -28.46 -4.90
N ALA A 294 -16.70 -28.45 -4.50
CA ALA A 294 -15.74 -29.53 -4.75
C ALA A 294 -14.68 -29.58 -3.64
N ASP A 295 -14.12 -30.77 -3.36
CA ASP A 295 -13.14 -30.97 -2.30
C ASP A 295 -11.83 -31.59 -2.82
N LEU A 296 -10.69 -31.04 -2.41
CA LEU A 296 -9.40 -31.74 -2.36
C LEU A 296 -9.23 -32.30 -0.96
N ARG A 297 -9.49 -33.60 -0.80
CA ARG A 297 -9.60 -34.26 0.52
C ARG A 297 -8.30 -34.23 1.31
N GLY A 298 -8.40 -33.86 2.57
CA GLY A 298 -7.29 -33.86 3.53
C GLY A 298 -6.77 -35.26 3.86
N SER A 299 -5.48 -35.35 4.13
CA SER A 299 -4.78 -36.63 4.38
C SER A 299 -4.70 -37.00 5.86
N GLU A 300 -4.68 -36.01 6.77
CA GLU A 300 -4.52 -36.24 8.22
C GLU A 300 -5.79 -35.85 8.99
N LYS A 301 -6.40 -34.74 8.60
CA LYS A 301 -7.58 -34.12 9.25
C LYS A 301 -8.68 -33.84 8.21
N PRO A 302 -9.21 -34.89 7.56
CA PRO A 302 -10.13 -34.75 6.42
C PRO A 302 -11.47 -34.07 6.76
N ASP A 303 -11.83 -33.98 8.03
CA ASP A 303 -13.05 -33.32 8.51
C ASP A 303 -12.84 -31.85 8.84
N GLU A 304 -11.58 -31.39 9.04
CA GLU A 304 -11.25 -30.00 9.14
C GLU A 304 -11.03 -29.42 7.74
N MET A 305 -11.44 -28.16 7.48
CA MET A 305 -11.39 -27.62 6.14
C MET A 305 -10.93 -26.15 6.07
N VAL A 306 -10.37 -25.81 4.93
CA VAL A 306 -10.08 -24.44 4.48
C VAL A 306 -10.92 -24.24 3.22
N ILE A 307 -11.62 -23.10 3.11
CA ILE A 307 -12.51 -22.82 1.98
C ILE A 307 -11.89 -21.72 1.10
N LEU A 308 -11.85 -21.97 -0.21
CA LEU A 308 -11.64 -20.95 -1.23
C LEU A 308 -12.96 -20.66 -1.92
N GLY A 309 -13.33 -19.38 -2.00
CA GLY A 309 -14.59 -18.95 -2.57
C GLY A 309 -14.47 -17.80 -3.57
N ALA A 310 -15.43 -17.74 -4.46
CA ALA A 310 -15.76 -16.61 -5.32
C ALA A 310 -17.21 -16.74 -5.75
N HIS A 311 -17.87 -15.66 -6.18
CA HIS A 311 -19.20 -15.81 -6.74
C HIS A 311 -19.15 -16.09 -8.25
N LEU A 312 -20.12 -16.85 -8.73
CA LEU A 312 -20.24 -17.25 -10.13
C LEU A 312 -21.29 -16.44 -10.88
N ASP A 313 -22.27 -15.90 -10.19
CA ASP A 313 -23.26 -15.01 -10.78
C ASP A 313 -22.66 -13.67 -11.20
N SER A 314 -23.37 -12.90 -11.98
CA SER A 314 -22.98 -11.58 -12.44
C SER A 314 -24.19 -10.77 -12.87
N TRP A 315 -24.06 -9.46 -12.94
CA TRP A 315 -25.03 -8.62 -13.63
C TRP A 315 -24.99 -8.84 -15.15
N ASP A 316 -26.01 -8.38 -15.83
CA ASP A 316 -26.33 -8.71 -17.23
C ASP A 316 -26.11 -7.56 -18.22
N LEU A 317 -25.51 -6.46 -17.80
CA LEU A 317 -25.11 -5.39 -18.73
C LEU A 317 -23.84 -5.72 -19.48
N GLY A 318 -22.87 -6.35 -18.83
CA GLY A 318 -21.64 -6.92 -19.38
C GLY A 318 -21.74 -8.45 -19.46
N THR A 319 -20.59 -9.10 -19.52
CA THR A 319 -20.47 -10.57 -19.52
C THR A 319 -20.04 -11.13 -18.15
N GLY A 320 -19.83 -10.27 -17.14
CA GLY A 320 -19.41 -10.70 -15.81
C GLY A 320 -17.99 -11.24 -15.79
N SER A 321 -17.10 -10.65 -16.56
CA SER A 321 -15.71 -11.15 -16.67
C SER A 321 -14.86 -10.74 -15.49
N THR A 322 -14.93 -9.46 -15.11
CA THR A 322 -14.18 -8.93 -13.96
C THR A 322 -14.94 -9.07 -12.66
N ASP A 323 -16.28 -9.11 -12.72
CA ASP A 323 -17.20 -9.21 -11.60
C ASP A 323 -18.19 -10.39 -11.80
N ASN A 324 -17.93 -11.62 -11.30
CA ASN A 324 -16.67 -12.07 -10.73
C ASN A 324 -16.16 -13.31 -11.47
N GLY A 325 -16.12 -13.24 -12.82
CA GLY A 325 -15.53 -14.30 -13.63
C GLY A 325 -14.07 -14.54 -13.28
N THR A 326 -13.29 -13.47 -13.00
CA THR A 326 -11.87 -13.57 -12.59
C THR A 326 -11.72 -14.35 -11.30
N GLY A 327 -12.46 -14.04 -10.25
CA GLY A 327 -12.41 -14.77 -8.99
C GLY A 327 -12.83 -16.23 -9.14
N SER A 328 -13.95 -16.49 -9.85
CA SER A 328 -14.41 -17.84 -10.13
C SER A 328 -13.36 -18.68 -10.87
N MET A 329 -12.67 -18.09 -11.87
CA MET A 329 -11.63 -18.79 -12.62
C MET A 329 -10.31 -18.91 -11.85
N ALA A 330 -9.97 -17.96 -10.97
CA ALA A 330 -8.83 -18.11 -10.07
C ALA A 330 -9.03 -19.26 -9.07
N VAL A 331 -10.24 -19.42 -8.51
CA VAL A 331 -10.60 -20.57 -7.65
C VAL A 331 -10.55 -21.89 -8.43
N LEU A 332 -11.08 -21.90 -9.66
CA LEU A 332 -11.06 -23.09 -10.51
C LEU A 332 -9.62 -23.50 -10.89
N GLU A 333 -8.77 -22.53 -11.19
CA GLU A 333 -7.36 -22.76 -11.53
C GLU A 333 -6.54 -23.22 -10.31
N ALA A 334 -6.76 -22.64 -9.15
CA ALA A 334 -6.17 -23.10 -7.89
C ALA A 334 -6.51 -24.59 -7.63
N ALA A 335 -7.77 -24.96 -7.85
CA ALA A 335 -8.23 -26.34 -7.73
C ALA A 335 -7.52 -27.28 -8.73
N ARG A 336 -7.40 -26.85 -10.01
CA ARG A 336 -6.70 -27.59 -11.06
C ARG A 336 -5.24 -27.86 -10.70
N ALA A 337 -4.53 -26.79 -10.33
CA ALA A 337 -3.10 -26.87 -10.03
C ALA A 337 -2.82 -27.77 -8.83
N LEU A 338 -3.54 -27.61 -7.73
CA LEU A 338 -3.39 -28.42 -6.52
C LEU A 338 -3.68 -29.91 -6.79
N ALA A 339 -4.73 -30.21 -7.56
CA ALA A 339 -5.08 -31.57 -7.93
C ALA A 339 -4.04 -32.20 -8.87
N LYS A 340 -3.60 -31.48 -9.93
CA LYS A 340 -2.60 -31.96 -10.90
C LYS A 340 -1.26 -32.25 -10.24
N LEU A 341 -0.85 -31.46 -9.27
CA LEU A 341 0.38 -31.67 -8.50
C LEU A 341 0.26 -32.85 -7.51
N ASN A 342 -0.92 -33.40 -7.35
CA ASN A 342 -1.22 -34.50 -6.41
C ASN A 342 -0.75 -34.16 -4.97
N LEU A 343 -0.90 -32.93 -4.57
CA LEU A 343 -0.54 -32.47 -3.24
C LEU A 343 -1.47 -33.10 -2.19
N LYS A 344 -0.91 -33.30 -0.99
CA LYS A 344 -1.65 -33.94 0.12
C LYS A 344 -1.79 -32.91 1.25
N PRO A 345 -2.80 -32.04 1.21
CA PRO A 345 -3.05 -31.16 2.33
C PRO A 345 -3.41 -31.96 3.58
N LYS A 346 -3.09 -31.47 4.78
CA LYS A 346 -3.51 -32.13 6.02
C LYS A 346 -5.01 -32.02 6.22
N ARG A 347 -5.57 -30.81 5.99
CA ARG A 347 -7.01 -30.52 6.01
C ARG A 347 -7.58 -30.57 4.60
N THR A 348 -8.88 -30.78 4.50
CA THR A 348 -9.59 -30.66 3.22
C THR A 348 -9.56 -29.21 2.74
N ILE A 349 -9.25 -29.00 1.47
CA ILE A 349 -9.43 -27.72 0.80
C ILE A 349 -10.74 -27.82 0.02
N ARG A 350 -11.72 -26.99 0.37
CA ARG A 350 -13.02 -26.92 -0.29
C ARG A 350 -13.06 -25.71 -1.21
N PHE A 351 -13.50 -25.90 -2.41
CA PHE A 351 -13.71 -24.86 -3.42
C PHE A 351 -15.20 -24.64 -3.55
N VAL A 352 -15.64 -23.38 -3.42
CA VAL A 352 -17.05 -23.02 -3.51
C VAL A 352 -17.20 -21.85 -4.47
N LEU A 353 -18.02 -22.04 -5.52
CA LEU A 353 -18.46 -20.96 -6.36
C LEU A 353 -19.89 -20.62 -5.94
N PHE A 354 -20.01 -19.48 -5.25
CA PHE A 354 -21.28 -19.00 -4.72
C PHE A 354 -22.17 -18.42 -5.82
N THR A 355 -23.45 -18.23 -5.54
CA THR A 355 -24.39 -17.58 -6.46
C THR A 355 -25.33 -16.68 -5.67
N GLY A 356 -25.82 -15.61 -6.30
CA GLY A 356 -26.68 -14.66 -5.61
C GLY A 356 -25.92 -13.70 -4.69
N GLU A 357 -24.62 -13.55 -4.92
CA GLU A 357 -23.79 -12.58 -4.25
C GLU A 357 -24.27 -11.17 -4.58
N GLU A 358 -24.39 -10.86 -5.86
CA GLU A 358 -24.78 -9.59 -6.47
C GLU A 358 -26.05 -8.93 -5.89
N GLN A 359 -26.92 -9.73 -5.33
CA GLN A 359 -28.19 -9.29 -4.77
C GLN A 359 -28.21 -9.35 -3.23
N GLY A 360 -27.09 -9.66 -2.57
CA GLY A 360 -26.93 -9.59 -1.11
C GLY A 360 -26.42 -10.87 -0.45
N LEU A 361 -25.40 -11.52 -1.01
CA LEU A 361 -24.65 -12.65 -0.44
C LEU A 361 -25.53 -13.89 -0.18
N TYR A 362 -26.64 -14.05 -0.89
CA TYR A 362 -27.65 -15.07 -0.50
C TYR A 362 -27.11 -16.51 -0.62
N GLY A 363 -26.27 -16.81 -1.61
CA GLY A 363 -25.71 -18.16 -1.78
C GLY A 363 -24.77 -18.55 -0.66
N SER A 364 -23.89 -17.66 -0.21
CA SER A 364 -23.03 -17.92 0.94
C SER A 364 -23.80 -17.98 2.26
N GLN A 365 -24.84 -17.15 2.44
CA GLN A 365 -25.74 -17.24 3.61
C GLN A 365 -26.48 -18.58 3.67
N GLU A 366 -27.04 -19.05 2.54
CA GLU A 366 -27.70 -20.37 2.49
C GLU A 366 -26.71 -21.53 2.65
N TYR A 367 -25.48 -21.39 2.13
CA TYR A 367 -24.39 -22.34 2.39
C TYR A 367 -24.08 -22.42 3.89
N VAL A 368 -23.82 -21.31 4.55
CA VAL A 368 -23.53 -21.25 5.99
C VAL A 368 -24.68 -21.85 6.81
N LYS A 369 -25.92 -21.56 6.44
CA LYS A 369 -27.11 -22.12 7.09
C LYS A 369 -27.22 -23.63 6.92
N ALA A 370 -26.93 -24.16 5.74
CA ALA A 370 -26.95 -25.60 5.45
C ALA A 370 -25.86 -26.36 6.21
N HIS A 371 -24.69 -25.73 6.43
CA HIS A 371 -23.50 -26.32 7.02
C HIS A 371 -23.23 -25.93 8.47
N GLN A 372 -24.21 -25.41 9.20
CA GLN A 372 -24.06 -24.94 10.61
C GLN A 372 -23.32 -25.93 11.51
N GLN A 373 -23.52 -27.25 11.34
CA GLN A 373 -22.87 -28.27 12.16
C GLN A 373 -21.41 -28.53 11.79
N GLU A 374 -20.96 -28.03 10.65
CA GLU A 374 -19.60 -28.19 10.14
C GLU A 374 -18.75 -26.95 10.35
N LEU A 375 -19.37 -25.81 10.68
CA LEU A 375 -18.66 -24.52 10.77
C LEU A 375 -17.52 -24.55 11.80
N GLU A 376 -17.67 -25.28 12.90
CA GLU A 376 -16.61 -25.45 13.90
C GLU A 376 -15.34 -26.12 13.34
N LYS A 377 -15.46 -26.82 12.22
CA LYS A 377 -14.36 -27.52 11.53
C LYS A 377 -13.76 -26.71 10.37
N VAL A 378 -14.34 -25.54 10.05
CA VAL A 378 -13.79 -24.63 9.04
C VAL A 378 -12.73 -23.78 9.69
N SER A 379 -11.48 -23.89 9.24
CA SER A 379 -10.35 -23.14 9.75
C SER A 379 -10.41 -21.69 9.29
N ALA A 380 -10.63 -21.44 8.02
CA ALA A 380 -10.81 -20.11 7.45
C ALA A 380 -11.45 -20.20 6.06
N VAL A 381 -11.97 -19.07 5.60
CA VAL A 381 -12.49 -18.86 4.25
C VAL A 381 -11.73 -17.70 3.63
N LEU A 382 -11.30 -17.84 2.37
CA LEU A 382 -10.74 -16.76 1.57
C LEU A 382 -11.56 -16.58 0.29
N VAL A 383 -11.98 -15.35 0.04
CA VAL A 383 -12.76 -14.97 -1.15
C VAL A 383 -11.97 -14.05 -2.05
N HIS A 384 -12.04 -14.28 -3.36
CA HIS A 384 -11.47 -13.42 -4.39
C HIS A 384 -12.59 -12.71 -5.15
N ASP A 385 -12.67 -11.38 -5.01
CA ASP A 385 -13.80 -10.61 -5.50
C ASP A 385 -13.52 -9.09 -5.57
N THR A 386 -12.53 -8.66 -6.36
CA THR A 386 -12.28 -7.23 -6.57
C THR A 386 -11.72 -6.98 -7.98
N GLY A 387 -12.28 -7.65 -8.97
CA GLY A 387 -11.97 -7.39 -10.37
C GLY A 387 -10.73 -8.11 -10.90
N THR A 388 -10.07 -7.48 -11.88
CA THR A 388 -8.97 -8.08 -12.64
C THR A 388 -7.58 -7.79 -12.10
N GLY A 389 -7.42 -6.85 -11.17
CA GLY A 389 -6.11 -6.45 -10.68
C GLY A 389 -5.44 -7.51 -9.80
N ARG A 390 -4.11 -7.45 -9.74
CA ARG A 390 -3.31 -8.38 -8.92
C ARG A 390 -3.70 -8.31 -7.45
N VAL A 391 -3.59 -9.42 -6.74
CA VAL A 391 -3.73 -9.47 -5.29
C VAL A 391 -2.53 -8.76 -4.66
N LEU A 392 -2.79 -7.76 -3.83
CA LEU A 392 -1.77 -7.00 -3.09
C LEU A 392 -1.54 -7.58 -1.69
N THR A 393 -2.62 -7.97 -1.01
CA THR A 393 -2.60 -8.61 0.30
C THR A 393 -3.96 -9.22 0.63
N LEU A 394 -4.11 -9.76 1.84
CA LEU A 394 -5.40 -10.23 2.36
C LEU A 394 -5.94 -9.29 3.42
N GLY A 395 -7.25 -9.02 3.36
CA GLY A 395 -8.00 -8.35 4.41
C GLY A 395 -8.52 -9.35 5.42
N LEU A 396 -8.14 -9.18 6.68
CA LEU A 396 -8.48 -10.12 7.76
C LEU A 396 -9.74 -9.76 8.52
N HIS A 397 -10.47 -8.74 8.11
CA HIS A 397 -11.74 -8.31 8.69
C HIS A 397 -11.69 -8.23 10.24
N ASP A 398 -10.66 -7.54 10.80
CA ASP A 398 -10.37 -7.41 12.24
C ASP A 398 -10.06 -8.72 12.98
N ASN A 399 -9.72 -9.79 12.31
CA ASN A 399 -9.24 -11.00 12.95
C ASN A 399 -7.76 -10.84 13.37
N TYR A 400 -7.48 -9.98 14.35
CA TYR A 400 -6.12 -9.64 14.83
C TYR A 400 -5.31 -10.85 15.29
N GLN A 401 -5.98 -11.82 15.91
CA GLN A 401 -5.35 -13.05 16.39
C GLN A 401 -4.77 -13.92 15.28
N ASP A 402 -5.25 -13.76 14.05
CA ASP A 402 -4.80 -14.54 12.90
C ASP A 402 -3.59 -13.94 12.19
N ARG A 403 -3.30 -12.66 12.45
CA ARG A 403 -2.35 -11.88 11.66
C ARG A 403 -0.97 -12.53 11.52
N GLU A 404 -0.37 -12.98 12.63
CA GLU A 404 0.97 -13.58 12.61
C GLU A 404 0.97 -14.89 11.81
N LEU A 405 -0.03 -15.75 12.03
CA LEU A 405 -0.14 -17.03 11.31
C LEU A 405 -0.40 -16.79 9.81
N VAL A 406 -1.27 -15.85 9.47
CA VAL A 406 -1.55 -15.51 8.06
C VAL A 406 -0.32 -14.88 7.40
N ASP A 407 0.44 -14.02 8.11
CA ASP A 407 1.68 -13.47 7.56
C ASP A 407 2.74 -14.57 7.30
N GLN A 408 2.86 -15.55 8.20
CA GLN A 408 3.72 -16.72 7.96
C GLN A 408 3.29 -17.51 6.71
N VAL A 409 1.98 -17.71 6.54
CA VAL A 409 1.41 -18.41 5.38
C VAL A 409 1.67 -17.63 4.09
N LEU A 410 1.61 -16.30 4.13
CA LEU A 410 1.85 -15.42 2.98
C LEU A 410 3.33 -15.17 2.69
N SER A 411 4.22 -15.44 3.65
CA SER A 411 5.64 -15.11 3.51
C SER A 411 6.32 -15.67 2.24
N PRO A 412 5.98 -16.88 1.74
CA PRO A 412 6.51 -17.40 0.48
C PRO A 412 6.08 -16.58 -0.75
N LEU A 413 4.93 -15.92 -0.67
CA LEU A 413 4.34 -15.13 -1.75
C LEU A 413 4.94 -13.71 -1.85
N ARG A 414 5.91 -13.36 -1.00
CA ARG A 414 6.60 -12.07 -1.08
C ARG A 414 7.32 -11.88 -2.43
N GLU A 415 7.77 -12.96 -3.05
CA GLU A 415 8.35 -12.91 -4.40
C GLU A 415 7.31 -12.49 -5.46
N LEU A 416 6.03 -12.77 -5.22
CA LEU A 416 4.90 -12.27 -6.02
C LEU A 416 4.44 -10.87 -5.60
N LYS A 417 5.23 -10.17 -4.77
CA LYS A 417 4.96 -8.82 -4.25
C LYS A 417 3.69 -8.73 -3.38
N ILE A 418 3.33 -9.80 -2.68
CA ILE A 418 2.27 -9.80 -1.69
C ILE A 418 2.76 -9.09 -0.43
N LEU A 419 1.99 -8.12 0.05
CA LEU A 419 2.25 -7.38 1.28
C LEU A 419 1.81 -8.18 2.53
N GLU A 420 2.14 -7.66 3.72
CA GLU A 420 1.63 -8.18 4.97
C GLU A 420 0.09 -8.11 5.05
N PRO A 421 -0.57 -9.00 5.82
CA PRO A 421 -2.02 -8.99 5.97
C PRO A 421 -2.53 -7.66 6.53
N SER A 422 -3.61 -7.15 5.97
CA SER A 422 -4.31 -5.94 6.40
C SER A 422 -5.47 -6.28 7.35
N MET A 423 -5.79 -5.38 8.30
CA MET A 423 -7.00 -5.48 9.12
C MET A 423 -8.24 -4.91 8.43
N ALA A 424 -8.13 -4.52 7.16
CA ALA A 424 -9.23 -3.95 6.40
C ALA A 424 -10.49 -4.82 6.46
N ARG A 425 -11.64 -4.13 6.50
CA ARG A 425 -12.97 -4.74 6.39
C ARG A 425 -13.51 -4.62 4.99
N SER A 426 -14.28 -5.59 4.55
CA SER A 426 -15.14 -5.50 3.38
C SER A 426 -16.55 -5.98 3.75
N TYR A 427 -17.56 -5.29 3.27
CA TYR A 427 -18.97 -5.61 3.53
C TYR A 427 -19.71 -6.07 2.26
N GLY A 428 -18.99 -6.27 1.18
CA GLY A 428 -19.56 -6.53 -0.12
C GLY A 428 -19.11 -7.84 -0.77
N THR A 429 -18.76 -8.90 -0.01
CA THR A 429 -18.47 -10.19 -0.61
C THR A 429 -18.67 -11.37 0.35
N ASP A 430 -18.71 -12.59 -0.17
CA ASP A 430 -19.19 -13.82 0.47
C ASP A 430 -18.46 -14.26 1.76
N HIS A 431 -17.23 -13.77 2.02
CA HIS A 431 -16.51 -14.07 3.27
C HIS A 431 -17.29 -13.58 4.50
N LEU A 432 -18.09 -12.53 4.34
CA LEU A 432 -18.86 -11.92 5.41
C LEU A 432 -19.85 -12.90 6.04
N SER A 433 -20.52 -13.71 5.23
CA SER A 433 -21.46 -14.73 5.73
C SER A 433 -20.83 -15.71 6.71
N PHE A 434 -19.53 -15.99 6.57
CA PHE A 434 -18.77 -16.85 7.47
C PHE A 434 -18.27 -16.09 8.70
N ASP A 435 -17.78 -14.88 8.48
CA ASP A 435 -17.26 -14.05 9.55
C ASP A 435 -18.33 -13.67 10.59
N GLU A 436 -19.58 -13.44 10.15
CA GLU A 436 -20.74 -13.18 11.01
C GLU A 436 -21.08 -14.34 11.97
N VAL A 437 -20.70 -15.55 11.62
CA VAL A 437 -20.89 -16.74 12.46
C VAL A 437 -19.60 -17.21 13.16
N GLY A 438 -18.56 -16.37 13.16
CA GLY A 438 -17.31 -16.56 13.88
C GLY A 438 -16.31 -17.50 13.20
N VAL A 439 -16.49 -17.81 11.92
CA VAL A 439 -15.46 -18.46 11.10
C VAL A 439 -14.56 -17.36 10.51
N PRO A 440 -13.23 -17.44 10.66
CA PRO A 440 -12.34 -16.43 10.07
C PRO A 440 -12.60 -16.27 8.56
N GLY A 441 -13.20 -15.16 8.17
CA GLY A 441 -13.55 -14.82 6.80
C GLY A 441 -12.59 -13.73 6.28
N PHE A 442 -11.84 -14.06 5.23
CA PHE A 442 -10.84 -13.19 4.62
C PHE A 442 -11.20 -12.88 3.17
N PHE A 443 -10.69 -11.78 2.67
CA PHE A 443 -10.87 -11.40 1.28
C PHE A 443 -9.57 -10.91 0.66
N CYS A 444 -9.44 -11.06 -0.66
CA CYS A 444 -8.30 -10.54 -1.40
C CYS A 444 -8.42 -9.03 -1.55
N ILE A 445 -7.42 -8.30 -1.09
CA ILE A 445 -7.24 -6.89 -1.42
C ILE A 445 -6.45 -6.83 -2.72
N GLN A 446 -7.08 -6.36 -3.79
CA GLN A 446 -6.50 -6.30 -5.12
C GLN A 446 -6.17 -4.86 -5.52
N ASP A 447 -5.30 -4.72 -6.52
CA ASP A 447 -5.17 -3.45 -7.23
C ASP A 447 -6.54 -3.11 -7.83
N PRO A 448 -7.11 -1.95 -7.51
CA PRO A 448 -8.43 -1.60 -8.03
C PRO A 448 -8.45 -1.44 -9.54
N ALA A 449 -7.29 -1.24 -10.19
CA ALA A 449 -7.19 -1.10 -11.64
C ALA A 449 -8.33 -0.22 -12.21
N GLU A 450 -9.02 -0.70 -13.25
CA GLU A 450 -10.22 -0.04 -13.78
C GLU A 450 -11.53 -0.61 -13.19
N TYR A 451 -11.50 -1.35 -12.08
CA TYR A 451 -12.67 -2.03 -11.53
C TYR A 451 -13.87 -1.10 -11.30
N ARG A 452 -13.64 0.15 -10.93
CA ARG A 452 -14.71 1.15 -10.83
C ARG A 452 -15.47 1.34 -12.14
N LEU A 453 -14.83 1.13 -13.29
CA LEU A 453 -15.48 1.27 -14.61
C LEU A 453 -16.20 -0.01 -15.02
N THR A 454 -15.65 -1.18 -14.68
CA THR A 454 -16.21 -2.48 -15.07
C THR A 454 -17.28 -2.97 -14.09
N HIS A 455 -17.07 -2.85 -12.77
CA HIS A 455 -18.00 -3.29 -11.72
C HIS A 455 -19.45 -2.89 -12.02
N HIS A 456 -20.34 -3.85 -12.12
CA HIS A 456 -21.78 -3.66 -12.41
C HIS A 456 -22.12 -2.86 -13.69
N SER A 457 -21.23 -2.86 -14.70
CA SER A 457 -21.44 -2.06 -15.90
C SER A 457 -21.41 -2.89 -17.19
N GLN A 458 -21.80 -2.25 -18.31
CA GLN A 458 -21.68 -2.85 -19.63
C GLN A 458 -20.21 -3.00 -20.11
N SER A 459 -19.26 -2.43 -19.39
CA SER A 459 -17.83 -2.57 -19.68
C SER A 459 -17.18 -3.79 -18.99
N ASP A 460 -17.97 -4.59 -18.28
CA ASP A 460 -17.49 -5.82 -17.65
C ASP A 460 -17.43 -6.95 -18.68
N THR A 461 -16.34 -6.96 -19.44
CA THR A 461 -16.12 -7.85 -20.59
C THR A 461 -14.72 -8.47 -20.55
N PHE A 462 -14.54 -9.58 -21.28
CA PHE A 462 -13.30 -10.37 -21.28
C PHE A 462 -12.05 -9.57 -21.66
N ASP A 463 -12.15 -8.61 -22.57
CA ASP A 463 -11.04 -7.75 -22.99
C ASP A 463 -10.53 -6.77 -21.91
N LYS A 464 -11.20 -6.72 -20.75
CA LYS A 464 -10.76 -5.95 -19.57
C LYS A 464 -9.92 -6.75 -18.59
N VAL A 465 -9.71 -8.04 -18.86
CA VAL A 465 -9.01 -8.93 -17.94
C VAL A 465 -7.51 -8.99 -18.26
N TRP A 466 -6.70 -8.85 -17.22
CA TRP A 466 -5.25 -8.98 -17.32
C TRP A 466 -4.82 -10.41 -16.95
N LYS A 467 -4.25 -11.11 -17.93
CA LYS A 467 -3.86 -12.52 -17.81
C LYS A 467 -2.90 -12.78 -16.64
N ASP A 468 -1.86 -11.95 -16.53
CA ASP A 468 -0.80 -12.18 -15.55
C ASP A 468 -1.31 -11.95 -14.13
N ASP A 469 -2.21 -10.99 -13.94
CA ASP A 469 -2.84 -10.72 -12.65
C ASP A 469 -3.87 -11.80 -12.27
N LEU A 470 -4.62 -12.32 -13.24
CA LEU A 470 -5.51 -13.46 -13.02
C LEU A 470 -4.73 -14.71 -12.58
N ASN A 471 -3.60 -14.99 -13.22
CA ASN A 471 -2.72 -16.11 -12.84
C ASN A 471 -2.13 -15.88 -11.44
N GLN A 472 -1.66 -14.67 -11.15
CA GLN A 472 -1.14 -14.31 -9.82
C GLN A 472 -2.21 -14.48 -8.73
N GLY A 473 -3.46 -14.10 -9.01
CA GLY A 473 -4.59 -14.38 -8.11
C GLY A 473 -4.75 -15.86 -7.81
N ALA A 474 -4.70 -16.72 -8.84
CA ALA A 474 -4.76 -18.17 -8.68
C ALA A 474 -3.56 -18.73 -7.90
N GLU A 475 -2.35 -18.23 -8.14
CA GLU A 475 -1.13 -18.58 -7.41
C GLU A 475 -1.26 -18.27 -5.92
N VAL A 476 -1.77 -17.08 -5.59
CA VAL A 476 -2.02 -16.66 -4.20
C VAL A 476 -3.06 -17.55 -3.53
N LEU A 477 -4.19 -17.77 -4.18
CA LEU A 477 -5.27 -18.62 -3.63
C LEU A 477 -4.80 -20.05 -3.38
N ALA A 478 -4.14 -20.67 -4.36
CA ALA A 478 -3.67 -22.06 -4.26
C ALA A 478 -2.63 -22.22 -3.15
N THR A 479 -1.64 -21.32 -3.10
CA THR A 479 -0.57 -21.37 -2.11
C THR A 479 -1.10 -21.08 -0.71
N TRP A 480 -1.93 -20.05 -0.55
CA TRP A 480 -2.56 -19.73 0.74
C TRP A 480 -3.39 -20.90 1.26
N ALA A 481 -4.24 -21.49 0.43
CA ALA A 481 -5.10 -22.60 0.84
C ALA A 481 -4.29 -23.82 1.25
N TYR A 482 -3.26 -24.17 0.46
CA TYR A 482 -2.39 -25.30 0.78
C TYR A 482 -1.64 -25.07 2.10
N ASN A 483 -1.01 -23.92 2.28
CA ASN A 483 -0.24 -23.61 3.47
C ASN A 483 -1.12 -23.50 4.73
N THR A 484 -2.29 -22.87 4.62
CA THR A 484 -3.27 -22.84 5.72
C THR A 484 -3.77 -24.23 6.08
N ALA A 485 -4.01 -25.10 5.10
CA ALA A 485 -4.40 -26.47 5.34
C ALA A 485 -3.28 -27.33 5.99
N GLN A 486 -2.00 -26.91 5.89
CA GLN A 486 -0.85 -27.58 6.50
C GLN A 486 -0.56 -27.12 7.95
N LEU A 487 -1.16 -26.05 8.44
CA LEU A 487 -0.94 -25.55 9.79
C LEU A 487 -1.22 -26.65 10.84
N GLN A 488 -0.50 -26.64 11.96
CA GLN A 488 -0.72 -27.62 13.04
C GLN A 488 -2.05 -27.39 13.74
N VAL A 489 -2.48 -26.15 13.86
CA VAL A 489 -3.73 -25.70 14.47
C VAL A 489 -4.64 -25.04 13.42
N MET A 490 -5.95 -25.02 13.68
CA MET A 490 -6.85 -24.14 12.93
C MET A 490 -6.56 -22.69 13.30
N LEU A 491 -6.92 -21.76 12.43
CA LEU A 491 -6.82 -20.34 12.72
C LEU A 491 -7.73 -20.00 13.93
N PRO A 492 -7.27 -19.16 14.85
CA PRO A 492 -8.05 -18.71 16.01
C PRO A 492 -9.35 -18.02 15.58
N ARG A 493 -10.40 -18.16 16.35
CA ARG A 493 -11.67 -17.50 16.11
C ARG A 493 -11.77 -16.24 16.96
N ARG A 494 -12.21 -15.15 16.37
CA ARG A 494 -12.60 -13.99 17.17
C ARG A 494 -13.90 -14.31 17.93
N PRO A 495 -14.13 -13.71 19.11
CA PRO A 495 -15.42 -13.78 19.77
C PRO A 495 -16.52 -13.24 18.86
N LEU A 496 -17.66 -13.93 18.78
CA LEU A 496 -18.82 -13.45 18.06
C LEU A 496 -19.24 -12.08 18.57
N PRO A 497 -19.74 -11.18 17.70
CA PRO A 497 -20.29 -9.91 18.11
C PRO A 497 -21.37 -10.12 19.18
N TYR A 498 -21.31 -9.31 20.25
CA TYR A 498 -22.36 -9.28 21.26
C TYR A 498 -23.66 -8.80 20.60
N ASN A 499 -24.62 -9.70 20.44
CA ASN A 499 -25.96 -9.33 20.01
C ASN A 499 -26.79 -9.02 21.26
N PRO A 500 -27.08 -7.75 21.59
CA PRO A 500 -27.88 -7.41 22.76
C PRO A 500 -29.26 -8.02 22.63
N ALA A 501 -29.75 -8.61 23.71
CA ALA A 501 -31.12 -9.14 23.76
C ALA A 501 -32.11 -8.10 23.19
N PRO A 502 -33.20 -8.53 22.51
CA PRO A 502 -34.15 -7.64 21.82
C PRO A 502 -34.77 -6.50 22.67
N ASN A 503 -34.59 -6.54 23.99
CA ASN A 503 -35.07 -5.55 24.95
C ASN A 503 -33.97 -4.83 25.72
N ALA A 504 -32.71 -4.93 25.31
CA ALA A 504 -31.66 -4.13 25.90
C ALA A 504 -31.91 -2.64 25.58
N LYS A 505 -31.87 -1.77 26.58
CA LYS A 505 -31.88 -0.32 26.39
C LYS A 505 -30.76 0.02 25.40
N LYS A 506 -31.08 0.83 24.37
CA LYS A 506 -30.04 1.44 23.52
C LYS A 506 -28.93 1.95 24.44
N PRO A 507 -27.67 1.60 24.20
CA PRO A 507 -26.57 2.25 24.91
C PRO A 507 -26.73 3.77 24.75
N GLU A 508 -26.55 4.51 25.84
CA GLU A 508 -26.36 5.97 25.70
C GLU A 508 -25.25 6.19 24.68
N GLU A 509 -25.42 7.18 23.81
CA GLU A 509 -24.33 7.57 22.90
C GLU A 509 -23.07 7.75 23.75
N PRO A 510 -21.97 7.05 23.40
CA PRO A 510 -20.77 7.11 24.22
C PRO A 510 -20.34 8.58 24.31
N LYS A 511 -20.11 9.05 25.52
CA LYS A 511 -19.50 10.36 25.70
C LYS A 511 -18.21 10.37 24.91
N PRO A 512 -17.87 11.48 24.19
CA PRO A 512 -16.63 11.58 23.46
C PRO A 512 -15.47 11.13 24.38
N ASP A 513 -14.62 10.23 23.88
CA ASP A 513 -13.45 9.80 24.63
C ASP A 513 -12.63 11.06 24.95
N PRO A 514 -12.24 11.28 26.23
CA PRO A 514 -11.39 12.41 26.57
C PRO A 514 -10.10 12.48 25.73
N ILE A 515 -9.60 11.36 25.26
CA ILE A 515 -8.42 11.27 24.38
C ILE A 515 -8.78 11.81 23.00
N GLU A 516 -9.88 11.36 22.36
CA GLU A 516 -10.31 11.87 21.05
C GLU A 516 -10.62 13.40 21.06
N ALA A 517 -11.21 13.87 22.17
CA ALA A 517 -11.45 15.31 22.36
C ALA A 517 -10.16 16.12 22.49
N MET A 518 -9.09 15.51 23.02
CA MET A 518 -7.77 16.15 23.08
C MET A 518 -7.06 16.08 21.74
N ASP A 519 -7.17 14.98 21.01
CA ASP A 519 -6.60 14.82 19.67
C ASP A 519 -7.07 15.91 18.71
N THR A 520 -8.38 16.20 18.72
CA THR A 520 -8.94 17.31 17.93
C THR A 520 -8.25 18.63 18.26
N LYS A 521 -8.03 18.93 19.56
CA LYS A 521 -7.35 20.16 19.98
C LYS A 521 -5.88 20.19 19.57
N ILE A 522 -5.20 19.03 19.64
CA ILE A 522 -3.81 18.89 19.22
C ILE A 522 -3.68 19.18 17.73
N ILE A 523 -4.56 18.60 16.92
CA ILE A 523 -4.60 18.80 15.46
C ILE A 523 -4.85 20.28 15.13
N GLU A 524 -5.83 20.91 15.79
CA GLU A 524 -6.14 22.31 15.60
C GLU A 524 -4.97 23.23 16.03
N GLN A 525 -4.32 22.92 17.17
CA GLN A 525 -3.18 23.69 17.67
C GLN A 525 -1.98 23.61 16.72
N ALA A 526 -1.57 22.41 16.30
CA ALA A 526 -0.47 22.24 15.37
C ALA A 526 -0.74 22.93 14.01
N LYS A 527 -2.00 22.92 13.56
CA LYS A 527 -2.40 23.66 12.37
C LYS A 527 -2.34 25.17 12.57
N SER A 528 -2.71 25.67 13.73
CA SER A 528 -2.65 27.10 14.03
C SER A 528 -1.21 27.62 14.14
N ASP A 529 -0.28 26.74 14.46
CA ASP A 529 1.15 27.03 14.63
C ASP A 529 1.96 26.90 13.33
N GLU A 530 1.33 26.60 12.20
CA GLU A 530 1.95 26.51 10.87
C GLU A 530 2.87 27.70 10.51
N PRO A 531 2.51 28.97 10.77
CA PRO A 531 3.40 30.11 10.48
C PRO A 531 4.73 30.02 11.21
N GLU A 532 4.73 29.51 12.43
CA GLU A 532 5.92 29.37 13.27
C GLU A 532 6.77 28.17 12.86
N LEU A 533 6.13 27.05 12.49
CA LEU A 533 6.77 25.90 11.86
C LEU A 533 7.54 26.32 10.59
N LYS A 534 6.88 27.11 9.72
CA LYS A 534 7.48 27.66 8.50
C LYS A 534 8.67 28.59 8.81
N ALA A 535 8.51 29.46 9.79
CA ALA A 535 9.57 30.37 10.18
C ALA A 535 10.80 29.64 10.74
N ASN A 536 10.57 28.59 11.54
CA ASN A 536 11.63 27.78 12.14
C ASN A 536 12.40 26.97 11.07
N LEU A 537 11.69 26.32 10.14
CA LEU A 537 12.36 25.59 9.07
C LEU A 537 13.12 26.55 8.13
N THR A 538 12.53 27.69 7.81
CA THR A 538 13.21 28.74 7.01
C THR A 538 14.47 29.21 7.71
N TYR A 539 14.43 29.43 9.03
CA TYR A 539 15.62 29.83 9.78
C TYR A 539 16.69 28.73 9.79
N LEU A 540 16.28 27.47 10.01
CA LEU A 540 17.20 26.34 10.01
C LEU A 540 17.89 26.17 8.66
N ALA A 541 17.11 26.16 7.56
CA ALA A 541 17.61 25.89 6.21
C ALA A 541 18.37 27.09 5.60
N ASP A 542 17.83 28.33 5.70
CA ASP A 542 18.38 29.48 4.98
C ASP A 542 19.34 30.34 5.81
N ARG A 543 19.21 30.30 7.17
CA ARG A 543 20.03 31.13 8.05
C ARG A 543 21.15 30.37 8.73
N ILE A 544 20.87 29.15 9.18
CA ILE A 544 21.91 28.25 9.68
C ILE A 544 22.58 27.56 8.51
N GLY A 545 21.79 26.99 7.59
CA GLY A 545 22.24 26.34 6.37
C GLY A 545 22.66 24.87 6.59
N PRO A 546 23.52 24.32 5.71
CA PRO A 546 23.95 22.92 5.76
C PRO A 546 24.57 22.55 7.11
N ARG A 547 24.15 21.46 7.69
CA ARG A 547 24.45 21.07 9.07
C ARG A 547 25.31 19.78 9.12
N LEU A 548 26.36 19.75 8.30
CA LEU A 548 27.27 18.58 8.28
C LEU A 548 27.80 18.27 9.67
N THR A 549 27.81 16.99 10.04
CA THR A 549 28.24 16.55 11.38
C THR A 549 29.58 17.11 11.78
N GLY A 550 29.62 17.76 12.95
CA GLY A 550 30.79 18.44 13.47
C GLY A 550 31.09 19.81 12.85
N SER A 551 30.25 20.33 11.99
CA SER A 551 30.37 21.68 11.44
C SER A 551 29.93 22.75 12.47
N PRO A 552 30.42 23.98 12.34
CA PRO A 552 29.92 25.12 13.16
C PRO A 552 28.44 25.40 12.94
N GLN A 553 27.88 25.04 11.80
CA GLN A 553 26.45 25.20 11.52
C GLN A 553 25.62 24.20 12.33
N LEU A 554 26.04 22.93 12.42
CA LEU A 554 25.37 21.95 13.26
C LEU A 554 25.44 22.33 14.74
N ASP A 555 26.62 22.76 15.22
CA ASP A 555 26.77 23.23 16.59
C ASP A 555 25.80 24.41 16.88
N ARG A 556 25.70 25.36 15.99
CA ARG A 556 24.72 26.46 16.09
C ARG A 556 23.29 25.98 16.04
N ALA A 557 22.96 24.97 15.21
CA ALA A 557 21.63 24.37 15.13
C ALA A 557 21.25 23.69 16.45
N SER A 558 22.14 22.90 17.04
CA SER A 558 21.93 22.23 18.32
C SER A 558 21.63 23.21 19.45
N HIS A 559 22.42 24.28 19.57
CA HIS A 559 22.20 25.34 20.57
C HIS A 559 20.91 26.14 20.28
N TRP A 560 20.59 26.39 19.01
CA TRP A 560 19.37 27.10 18.63
C TRP A 560 18.14 26.25 18.95
N THR A 561 18.12 24.95 18.65
CA THR A 561 17.01 24.06 18.97
C THR A 561 16.83 23.88 20.47
N GLU A 562 17.91 23.81 21.23
CA GLU A 562 17.88 23.83 22.71
C GLU A 562 17.14 25.10 23.21
N GLU A 563 17.47 26.26 22.64
CA GLU A 563 16.81 27.52 23.00
C GLU A 563 15.32 27.55 22.57
N GLN A 564 14.98 27.00 21.38
CA GLN A 564 13.59 26.91 20.94
C GLN A 564 12.75 26.02 21.90
N PHE A 565 13.25 24.88 22.34
CA PHE A 565 12.58 24.06 23.33
C PHE A 565 12.41 24.77 24.70
N LYS A 566 13.42 25.53 25.14
CA LYS A 566 13.33 26.35 26.36
C LYS A 566 12.26 27.43 26.23
N GLN A 567 12.24 28.16 25.11
CA GLN A 567 11.23 29.17 24.82
C GLN A 567 9.82 28.62 24.75
N ALA A 568 9.67 27.40 24.23
CA ALA A 568 8.39 26.68 24.26
C ALA A 568 7.96 26.25 25.67
N GLY A 569 8.84 26.34 26.67
CA GLY A 569 8.54 26.02 28.08
C GLY A 569 8.62 24.54 28.41
N LEU A 570 9.35 23.73 27.63
CA LEU A 570 9.57 22.32 27.94
C LEU A 570 10.50 22.14 29.15
N ALA A 571 10.37 20.98 29.79
CA ALA A 571 11.22 20.59 30.92
C ALA A 571 12.48 19.87 30.44
N SER A 572 13.48 19.77 31.33
CA SER A 572 14.69 18.97 31.11
C SER A 572 15.41 19.24 29.80
N VAL A 573 15.38 20.51 29.32
CA VAL A 573 16.02 20.86 28.04
C VAL A 573 17.54 20.93 28.20
N HIS A 574 18.28 20.09 27.47
CA HIS A 574 19.73 20.02 27.52
C HIS A 574 20.33 19.42 26.22
N LEU A 575 21.65 19.60 26.09
CA LEU A 575 22.45 18.98 25.05
C LEU A 575 23.21 17.78 25.59
N GLU A 576 23.18 16.65 24.86
CA GLU A 576 23.94 15.46 25.18
C GLU A 576 25.10 15.28 24.21
N SER A 577 26.33 15.38 24.74
CA SER A 577 27.52 15.34 23.91
C SER A 577 27.99 13.95 23.57
N TRP A 578 28.50 13.80 22.35
CA TRP A 578 29.31 12.69 21.87
C TRP A 578 30.42 13.24 20.97
N SER A 579 31.40 12.45 20.57
CA SER A 579 32.59 13.00 19.89
C SER A 579 32.89 12.25 18.59
N ILE A 580 33.38 13.00 17.60
CA ILE A 580 33.92 12.50 16.33
C ILE A 580 35.41 12.79 16.23
N ALA A 581 36.13 11.98 15.46
CA ALA A 581 37.61 12.10 15.32
C ALA A 581 38.00 13.44 14.66
N ASN A 582 37.31 13.84 13.63
CA ASN A 582 37.55 15.09 12.94
C ASN A 582 36.23 15.70 12.41
N SER A 583 36.08 17.02 12.56
CA SER A 583 35.19 17.74 11.66
C SER A 583 35.86 17.95 10.30
N TRP A 584 35.05 18.13 9.28
CA TRP A 584 35.51 18.31 7.92
C TRP A 584 34.74 19.42 7.22
N THR A 585 35.42 20.16 6.33
CA THR A 585 34.81 21.20 5.50
C THR A 585 35.11 20.89 4.05
N ARG A 586 34.08 20.84 3.23
CA ARG A 586 34.18 20.60 1.81
C ARG A 586 34.95 21.73 1.14
N GLY A 587 35.95 21.34 0.35
CA GLY A 587 36.63 22.23 -0.62
C GLY A 587 36.13 21.99 -2.04
N PRO A 588 36.55 22.81 -3.00
CA PRO A 588 36.16 22.64 -4.39
C PRO A 588 36.70 21.31 -4.96
N ALA A 589 35.92 20.71 -5.88
CA ALA A 589 36.36 19.66 -6.75
C ALA A 589 36.23 20.09 -8.21
N THR A 590 37.30 19.91 -8.99
CA THR A 590 37.32 20.23 -10.43
C THR A 590 37.91 19.04 -11.19
N GLY A 591 37.44 18.82 -12.41
CA GLY A 591 37.99 17.75 -13.25
C GLY A 591 37.62 17.94 -14.71
N ARG A 592 38.38 17.29 -15.54
CA ARG A 592 38.09 17.18 -16.98
C ARG A 592 38.71 15.92 -17.59
N ILE A 593 38.04 15.44 -18.60
CA ILE A 593 38.57 14.41 -19.51
C ILE A 593 39.59 15.11 -20.43
N LEU A 594 40.76 14.53 -20.56
CA LEU A 594 41.83 15.01 -21.46
C LEU A 594 41.88 14.23 -22.77
N ALA A 595 41.56 12.95 -22.72
CA ALA A 595 41.48 12.04 -23.87
C ALA A 595 40.40 10.95 -23.57
N PRO A 596 39.65 10.45 -24.56
CA PRO A 596 39.80 10.69 -26.03
C PRO A 596 39.26 12.04 -26.50
N ALA A 597 38.44 12.73 -25.73
CA ALA A 597 37.89 14.04 -26.09
C ALA A 597 37.96 14.98 -24.87
N GLU A 598 38.37 16.21 -25.05
CA GLU A 598 38.44 17.18 -23.94
C GLU A 598 37.04 17.62 -23.52
N GLN A 599 36.71 17.40 -22.22
CA GLN A 599 35.40 17.77 -21.64
C GLN A 599 35.52 17.97 -20.13
N SER A 600 34.79 18.96 -19.59
CA SER A 600 34.67 19.20 -18.16
C SER A 600 33.86 18.09 -17.48
N LEU A 601 34.23 17.76 -16.24
CA LEU A 601 33.48 16.87 -15.35
C LEU A 601 32.83 17.70 -14.24
N ILE A 602 31.56 17.40 -13.94
CA ILE A 602 30.86 17.95 -12.79
C ILE A 602 31.12 17.03 -11.61
N LEU A 603 31.82 17.58 -10.61
CA LEU A 603 32.32 16.83 -9.45
C LEU A 603 31.93 17.50 -8.14
N ALA A 604 31.76 16.68 -7.11
CA ALA A 604 31.70 17.12 -5.71
C ALA A 604 32.63 16.26 -4.85
N THR A 605 33.43 16.91 -3.99
CA THR A 605 34.31 16.18 -3.03
C THR A 605 33.46 15.28 -2.13
N GLY A 606 33.80 14.02 -1.98
CA GLY A 606 33.12 13.09 -1.08
C GLY A 606 33.30 13.48 0.40
N GLY A 607 32.34 13.12 1.25
CA GLY A 607 32.41 13.41 2.68
C GLY A 607 33.68 12.84 3.32
N TRP A 608 34.39 13.65 4.12
CA TRP A 608 35.66 13.32 4.77
C TRP A 608 36.76 12.82 3.80
N SER A 609 36.66 13.20 2.53
CA SER A 609 37.68 12.86 1.55
C SER A 609 39.00 13.54 1.91
N SER A 610 40.10 12.79 1.76
CA SER A 610 41.44 13.37 1.67
C SER A 610 41.55 14.23 0.41
N SER A 611 42.57 15.15 0.38
CA SER A 611 42.80 16.03 -0.77
C SER A 611 43.79 15.43 -1.73
N THR A 612 43.71 15.80 -3.01
CA THR A 612 44.79 15.56 -3.98
C THR A 612 45.97 16.53 -3.74
N GLU A 613 47.19 16.18 -4.18
CA GLU A 613 48.33 17.06 -4.16
C GLU A 613 48.23 18.04 -5.35
N GLY A 614 47.32 19.03 -5.26
CA GLY A 614 46.98 19.89 -6.40
C GLY A 614 46.19 19.13 -7.49
N THR A 615 46.38 19.54 -8.75
CA THR A 615 45.77 18.83 -9.88
C THR A 615 46.58 17.58 -10.23
N VAL A 616 45.93 16.41 -10.11
CA VAL A 616 46.55 15.13 -10.49
C VAL A 616 46.01 14.67 -11.85
N ARG A 617 46.86 13.99 -12.62
CA ARG A 617 46.51 13.42 -13.93
C ARG A 617 46.79 11.92 -13.94
N GLY A 618 45.84 11.17 -14.49
CA GLY A 618 46.00 9.72 -14.54
C GLY A 618 45.13 9.05 -15.57
N THR A 619 45.49 7.81 -15.87
CA THR A 619 44.62 6.92 -16.67
C THR A 619 43.49 6.44 -15.79
N VAL A 620 42.27 6.39 -16.37
CA VAL A 620 41.11 5.86 -15.67
C VAL A 620 41.12 4.34 -15.69
N VAL A 621 40.97 3.73 -14.52
CA VAL A 621 40.72 2.31 -14.34
C VAL A 621 39.30 2.12 -13.84
N GLY A 622 38.42 1.52 -14.68
CA GLY A 622 37.04 1.21 -14.30
C GLY A 622 37.00 -0.06 -13.42
N VAL A 623 36.53 0.05 -12.22
CA VAL A 623 36.37 -1.04 -11.24
C VAL A 623 34.90 -1.36 -11.08
N ALA A 624 34.40 -2.34 -11.83
CA ALA A 624 33.04 -2.88 -11.74
C ALA A 624 33.06 -4.15 -10.89
N TYR A 625 32.14 -4.24 -9.91
CA TYR A 625 32.08 -5.37 -8.98
C TYR A 625 30.65 -5.61 -8.49
N GLU A 626 30.27 -6.86 -8.36
CA GLU A 626 29.02 -7.31 -7.70
C GLU A 626 29.34 -8.22 -6.51
N LYS A 627 30.48 -8.90 -6.56
CA LYS A 627 30.91 -9.85 -5.53
C LYS A 627 32.42 -9.74 -5.26
N LEU A 628 32.87 -10.37 -4.16
CA LEU A 628 34.24 -10.26 -3.68
C LEU A 628 35.29 -10.68 -4.72
N GLU A 629 35.02 -11.74 -5.48
CA GLU A 629 35.91 -12.27 -6.49
C GLU A 629 36.18 -11.29 -7.66
N ASP A 630 35.25 -10.36 -7.91
CA ASP A 630 35.40 -9.38 -8.98
C ASP A 630 36.55 -8.40 -8.69
N LEU A 631 36.82 -8.11 -7.42
CA LEU A 631 37.90 -7.19 -7.01
C LEU A 631 39.30 -7.75 -7.33
N GLU A 632 39.47 -9.07 -7.35
CA GLU A 632 40.75 -9.67 -7.63
C GLU A 632 41.28 -9.36 -9.04
N LYS A 633 40.41 -9.08 -9.99
CA LYS A 633 40.78 -8.69 -11.37
C LYS A 633 41.54 -7.36 -11.42
N TYR A 634 41.37 -6.49 -10.46
CA TYR A 634 41.90 -5.14 -10.42
C TYR A 634 43.11 -4.97 -9.50
N ARG A 635 43.46 -6.02 -8.76
CA ARG A 635 44.59 -5.99 -7.82
C ARG A 635 45.90 -5.66 -8.52
N GLY A 636 46.59 -4.64 -8.00
CA GLY A 636 47.87 -4.14 -8.56
C GLY A 636 47.71 -3.13 -9.71
N GLN A 637 46.48 -2.79 -10.11
CA GLN A 637 46.19 -1.87 -11.22
C GLN A 637 45.82 -0.44 -10.78
N LEU A 638 45.53 -0.22 -9.50
CA LEU A 638 45.01 1.06 -9.04
C LEU A 638 46.09 2.07 -8.68
N LYS A 639 47.31 1.64 -8.45
CA LYS A 639 48.41 2.52 -8.09
C LYS A 639 48.72 3.51 -9.21
N GLY A 640 48.65 4.83 -8.93
CA GLY A 640 48.86 5.88 -9.93
C GLY A 640 47.73 6.06 -10.95
N ALA A 641 46.63 5.36 -10.78
CA ALA A 641 45.43 5.48 -11.60
C ALA A 641 44.38 6.42 -10.95
N ILE A 642 43.44 6.90 -11.75
CA ILE A 642 42.17 7.45 -11.29
C ILE A 642 41.14 6.33 -11.38
N VAL A 643 40.60 5.91 -10.27
CA VAL A 643 39.63 4.80 -10.23
C VAL A 643 38.20 5.29 -10.49
N LEU A 644 37.53 4.73 -11.48
CA LEU A 644 36.11 4.90 -11.72
C LEU A 644 35.37 3.71 -11.06
N LEU A 645 34.72 3.95 -9.93
CA LEU A 645 34.23 2.92 -9.04
C LEU A 645 32.74 2.65 -9.21
N GLY A 646 32.35 1.39 -9.34
CA GLY A 646 30.96 0.91 -9.37
C GLY A 646 30.53 0.45 -10.78
N HIS A 647 29.31 -0.07 -10.86
CA HIS A 647 28.69 -0.50 -12.13
C HIS A 647 27.97 0.67 -12.81
N PRO A 648 28.12 0.84 -14.15
CA PRO A 648 27.26 1.76 -14.88
C PRO A 648 25.84 1.17 -14.94
N ARG A 649 24.93 1.68 -14.10
CA ARG A 649 23.51 1.40 -14.26
C ARG A 649 22.99 2.25 -15.40
N GLU A 650 22.30 1.63 -16.37
CA GLU A 650 21.67 2.37 -17.47
C GLU A 650 20.65 3.36 -16.91
N MET A 651 20.57 4.53 -17.54
CA MET A 651 19.52 5.49 -17.23
C MET A 651 18.18 4.92 -17.71
N GLU A 652 17.26 4.72 -16.80
CA GLU A 652 15.87 4.50 -17.18
C GLU A 652 15.26 5.84 -17.59
N LEU A 653 14.94 5.99 -18.87
CA LEU A 653 14.19 7.15 -19.34
C LEU A 653 12.83 7.12 -18.64
N PRO A 654 12.33 8.27 -18.11
CA PRO A 654 11.01 8.31 -17.53
C PRO A 654 9.99 7.82 -18.55
N ARG A 655 9.34 6.70 -18.26
CA ARG A 655 8.26 6.18 -19.09
C ARG A 655 7.10 7.17 -19.02
N ASN A 656 6.51 7.49 -20.18
CA ASN A 656 5.38 8.40 -20.23
C ASN A 656 4.20 7.76 -19.47
N PRO A 657 3.77 8.29 -18.32
CA PRO A 657 2.72 7.68 -17.51
C PRO A 657 1.35 7.65 -18.20
N LEU A 658 1.20 8.31 -19.34
CA LEU A 658 -0.01 8.29 -20.17
C LEU A 658 -0.07 7.14 -21.17
N ILE A 659 1.02 6.38 -21.36
CA ILE A 659 1.13 5.33 -22.38
C ILE A 659 1.42 3.95 -21.79
N THR A 660 1.90 3.87 -20.57
CA THR A 660 2.13 2.58 -19.88
C THR A 660 0.93 2.26 -18.99
N PRO A 661 0.26 1.13 -19.23
CA PRO A 661 -0.52 0.50 -18.15
C PRO A 661 0.42 0.34 -16.96
N TRP A 662 -0.08 0.47 -15.75
CA TRP A 662 0.65 0.26 -14.51
C TRP A 662 1.58 -0.93 -14.64
N SER A 663 2.84 -0.67 -14.98
CA SER A 663 3.83 -1.73 -15.03
C SER A 663 4.30 -1.99 -13.60
N GLU A 664 4.66 -3.24 -13.33
CA GLU A 664 5.14 -3.74 -12.04
C GLU A 664 6.26 -2.92 -11.39
N GLU A 665 6.90 -2.02 -12.14
CA GLU A 665 8.03 -1.19 -11.73
C GLU A 665 7.63 0.13 -11.07
N THR A 666 6.35 0.52 -11.10
CA THR A 666 5.89 1.83 -10.58
C THR A 666 5.24 1.79 -9.20
N ILE A 667 5.04 0.61 -8.64
CA ILE A 667 4.75 0.48 -7.21
C ILE A 667 6.12 0.50 -6.53
N PRO A 668 6.42 1.45 -5.62
CA PRO A 668 7.54 1.29 -4.74
C PRO A 668 7.26 0.02 -3.94
N VAL A 669 7.83 -1.08 -4.39
CA VAL A 669 7.78 -2.32 -3.63
C VAL A 669 8.38 -1.96 -2.28
N ALA A 670 7.60 -2.05 -1.22
CA ALA A 670 8.16 -2.24 0.08
C ALA A 670 9.15 -3.39 -0.08
N HIS A 671 10.43 -3.09 -0.03
CA HIS A 671 11.45 -4.13 -0.23
C HIS A 671 11.10 -5.25 0.73
N PRO A 672 10.90 -6.49 0.24
CA PRO A 672 10.63 -7.59 1.14
C PRO A 672 11.80 -7.64 2.10
N ARG A 673 11.50 -7.59 3.36
CA ARG A 673 12.39 -7.81 4.51
C ARG A 673 13.87 -7.79 4.21
N GLY A 674 14.56 -6.79 4.75
CA GLY A 674 15.93 -6.94 5.22
C GLY A 674 17.02 -7.22 4.20
N ASP A 675 16.67 -7.36 2.95
CA ASP A 675 17.60 -7.46 1.85
C ASP A 675 17.75 -6.10 1.14
N THR A 676 17.81 -5.02 1.93
CA THR A 676 18.60 -3.90 1.43
C THR A 676 20.00 -4.43 1.27
N PRO A 677 20.69 -4.20 0.14
CA PRO A 677 22.08 -4.64 -0.06
C PRO A 677 23.04 -4.18 1.05
N TYR A 678 22.57 -3.33 1.94
CA TYR A 678 23.30 -2.73 3.06
C TYR A 678 23.44 -3.63 4.30
N ILE A 679 22.74 -4.77 4.41
CA ILE A 679 22.67 -5.54 5.66
C ILE A 679 23.19 -6.98 5.51
N THR A 680 23.47 -7.47 4.29
CA THR A 680 24.05 -8.82 4.15
C THR A 680 25.52 -8.83 4.59
N GLY A 681 25.91 -9.86 5.34
CA GLY A 681 27.31 -10.04 5.74
C GLY A 681 28.29 -10.06 4.55
N ASP A 682 27.83 -10.41 3.36
CA ASP A 682 28.62 -10.43 2.13
C ASP A 682 28.85 -9.02 1.56
N TYR A 683 27.89 -8.11 1.68
CA TYR A 683 28.09 -6.69 1.32
C TYR A 683 29.12 -6.03 2.23
N GLN A 684 29.08 -6.28 3.53
CA GLN A 684 30.07 -5.76 4.49
C GLN A 684 31.49 -6.31 4.22
N LYS A 685 31.61 -7.58 3.87
CA LYS A 685 32.88 -8.19 3.43
C LYS A 685 33.37 -7.54 2.15
N LEU A 686 32.52 -7.35 1.15
CA LEU A 686 32.85 -6.70 -0.11
C LEU A 686 33.33 -5.25 0.09
N ARG A 687 32.58 -4.46 0.86
CA ARG A 687 32.96 -3.08 1.22
C ARG A 687 34.29 -3.02 1.96
N THR A 688 34.50 -3.95 2.88
CA THR A 688 35.77 -4.05 3.64
C THR A 688 36.94 -4.39 2.73
N ALA A 689 36.79 -5.34 1.82
CA ALA A 689 37.82 -5.73 0.88
C ALA A 689 38.17 -4.61 -0.12
N LEU A 690 37.13 -3.91 -0.64
CA LEU A 690 37.32 -2.76 -1.51
C LEU A 690 38.08 -1.64 -0.81
N THR A 691 37.65 -1.26 0.40
CA THR A 691 38.36 -0.24 1.18
C THR A 691 39.81 -0.61 1.40
N LYS A 692 40.05 -1.88 1.79
CA LYS A 692 41.43 -2.38 1.97
C LYS A 692 42.26 -2.31 0.68
N MET A 693 41.68 -2.65 -0.47
CA MET A 693 42.36 -2.55 -1.77
C MET A 693 42.77 -1.10 -2.08
N ILE A 694 41.86 -0.13 -1.83
CA ILE A 694 42.14 1.30 -2.01
C ILE A 694 43.22 1.77 -1.02
N GLU A 695 43.21 1.31 0.23
CA GLU A 695 44.25 1.59 1.25
C GLU A 695 45.64 1.05 0.85
N ASP A 696 45.66 -0.17 0.32
CA ASP A 696 46.90 -0.84 -0.05
C ASP A 696 47.53 -0.21 -1.33
N GLU A 697 46.71 0.12 -2.33
CA GLU A 697 47.21 0.56 -3.64
C GLU A 697 47.26 2.10 -3.81
N ARG A 698 46.54 2.85 -3.01
CA ARG A 698 46.52 4.34 -2.99
C ARG A 698 46.43 4.97 -4.39
N PRO A 699 45.27 4.84 -5.07
CA PRO A 699 45.09 5.51 -6.33
C PRO A 699 45.17 7.05 -6.19
N LEU A 700 45.41 7.75 -7.30
CA LEU A 700 45.45 9.22 -7.33
C LEU A 700 44.14 9.86 -6.89
N ALA A 701 43.02 9.25 -7.29
CA ALA A 701 41.68 9.61 -6.87
C ALA A 701 40.70 8.45 -7.14
N VAL A 702 39.58 8.47 -6.44
CA VAL A 702 38.43 7.59 -6.66
C VAL A 702 37.23 8.44 -7.09
N LEU A 703 36.65 8.13 -8.23
CA LEU A 703 35.45 8.75 -8.79
C LEU A 703 34.28 7.80 -8.65
N ILE A 704 33.19 8.24 -8.01
CA ILE A 704 31.97 7.48 -7.77
C ILE A 704 30.80 8.16 -8.53
N GLY A 705 30.01 7.41 -9.27
CA GLY A 705 28.84 7.97 -9.97
C GLY A 705 27.72 8.35 -9.02
N SER A 706 27.08 9.47 -9.26
CA SER A 706 25.78 9.77 -8.68
C SER A 706 24.74 8.77 -9.19
N GLU A 707 23.82 8.37 -8.33
CA GLU A 707 22.66 7.55 -8.71
C GLU A 707 21.48 8.40 -9.23
N LYS A 708 21.63 9.72 -9.19
CA LYS A 708 20.59 10.69 -9.57
C LYS A 708 20.82 11.24 -10.97
N ASP A 709 19.73 11.46 -11.69
CA ASP A 709 19.71 12.05 -13.02
C ASP A 709 19.75 13.59 -12.99
N TYR A 710 19.87 14.20 -14.16
CA TYR A 710 19.80 15.66 -14.36
C TYR A 710 20.87 16.45 -13.64
N GLY A 711 22.10 15.94 -13.56
CA GLY A 711 23.22 16.60 -12.90
C GLY A 711 23.12 16.67 -11.38
N LEU A 712 22.19 15.96 -10.78
CA LEU A 712 22.10 15.86 -9.31
C LEU A 712 23.18 14.94 -8.75
N MET A 713 23.78 15.38 -7.64
CA MET A 713 24.74 14.57 -6.89
C MET A 713 24.02 13.72 -5.83
N ASN A 714 24.50 12.52 -5.62
CA ASN A 714 24.15 11.74 -4.44
C ASN A 714 25.35 11.72 -3.51
N MET A 715 25.25 12.37 -2.36
CA MET A 715 26.38 12.53 -1.44
C MET A 715 26.44 11.39 -0.42
N SER A 716 27.64 10.94 -0.15
CA SER A 716 27.92 9.94 0.88
C SER A 716 29.40 10.04 1.31
N THR A 717 29.87 9.11 2.11
CA THR A 717 31.26 9.06 2.56
C THR A 717 31.84 7.66 2.46
N MET A 718 33.13 7.58 2.10
CA MET A 718 33.94 6.38 2.26
C MET A 718 34.78 6.41 3.56
N SER A 719 34.69 7.50 4.32
CA SER A 719 35.38 7.63 5.61
C SER A 719 34.86 6.59 6.61
N ARG A 720 35.75 6.18 7.50
CA ARG A 720 35.41 5.41 8.70
C ARG A 720 35.70 6.28 9.93
N ASN A 721 34.74 6.35 10.84
CA ASN A 721 34.88 7.06 12.11
C ASN A 721 35.33 8.52 11.94
N TYR A 722 34.90 9.19 10.85
CA TYR A 722 35.25 10.58 10.55
C TYR A 722 36.76 10.83 10.36
N GLU A 723 37.50 9.82 9.94
CA GLU A 723 38.89 9.92 9.56
C GLU A 723 39.08 10.23 8.06
N PRO A 724 40.22 10.80 7.63
CA PRO A 724 40.46 11.01 6.21
C PRO A 724 40.42 9.70 5.42
N THR A 725 39.79 9.75 4.23
CA THR A 725 39.84 8.59 3.32
C THR A 725 41.25 8.24 2.87
N ALA A 726 41.51 6.98 2.59
CA ALA A 726 42.84 6.50 2.15
C ALA A 726 43.29 7.06 0.79
N ALA A 727 42.35 7.47 -0.04
CA ALA A 727 42.57 8.17 -1.31
C ALA A 727 41.57 9.29 -1.44
N PRO A 728 41.85 10.36 -2.22
CA PRO A 728 40.87 11.40 -2.55
C PRO A 728 39.66 10.81 -3.26
N VAL A 729 38.45 11.20 -2.81
CA VAL A 729 37.16 10.73 -3.34
C VAL A 729 36.35 11.91 -3.87
N ALA A 730 35.80 11.79 -5.07
CA ALA A 730 34.77 12.68 -5.58
C ALA A 730 33.60 11.92 -6.18
N TYR A 731 32.42 12.50 -6.02
CA TYR A 731 31.23 12.07 -6.74
C TYR A 731 31.17 12.81 -8.07
N VAL A 732 30.75 12.07 -9.11
CA VAL A 732 30.62 12.54 -10.49
C VAL A 732 29.14 12.50 -10.84
N GLU A 733 28.63 13.54 -11.51
CA GLU A 733 27.26 13.47 -12.03
C GLU A 733 27.07 12.22 -12.92
N ARG A 734 25.87 11.68 -12.94
CA ARG A 734 25.60 10.39 -13.59
C ARG A 734 25.91 10.39 -15.07
N GLU A 735 25.60 11.47 -15.77
CA GLU A 735 25.81 11.63 -17.20
C GLU A 735 27.30 11.58 -17.59
N ASN A 736 28.15 12.30 -16.86
CA ASN A 736 29.60 12.25 -17.03
C ASN A 736 30.19 10.88 -16.62
N TYR A 737 29.65 10.31 -15.52
CA TYR A 737 30.08 8.99 -15.06
C TYR A 737 29.83 7.90 -16.09
N LEU A 738 28.61 7.84 -16.67
CA LEU A 738 28.27 6.91 -17.73
C LEU A 738 29.08 7.14 -19.01
N GLN A 739 29.40 8.39 -19.32
CA GLN A 739 30.26 8.72 -20.45
C GLN A 739 31.68 8.19 -20.23
N LEU A 740 32.24 8.38 -19.03
CA LEU A 740 33.55 7.81 -18.69
C LEU A 740 33.58 6.30 -18.88
N TRP A 741 32.54 5.58 -18.43
CA TRP A 741 32.44 4.13 -18.64
C TRP A 741 32.41 3.76 -20.13
N ARG A 742 31.67 4.50 -20.97
CA ARG A 742 31.66 4.27 -22.41
C ARG A 742 33.03 4.51 -23.03
N PHE A 743 33.78 5.51 -22.57
CA PHE A 743 35.15 5.74 -23.06
C PHE A 743 36.12 4.65 -22.60
N VAL A 744 36.06 4.25 -21.34
CA VAL A 744 36.88 3.13 -20.79
C VAL A 744 36.68 1.83 -21.56
N ALA A 745 35.44 1.57 -21.99
CA ALA A 745 35.11 0.39 -22.81
C ALA A 745 35.72 0.48 -24.24
N GLN A 746 36.03 1.67 -24.75
CA GLN A 746 36.60 1.90 -26.08
C GLN A 746 38.13 1.99 -26.08
N GLY A 747 38.74 2.28 -24.95
CA GLY A 747 40.21 2.38 -24.84
C GLY A 747 40.66 3.24 -23.65
N PRO A 748 41.97 3.60 -23.62
CA PRO A 748 42.52 4.36 -22.51
C PRO A 748 41.91 5.76 -22.41
N VAL A 749 41.48 6.12 -21.19
CA VAL A 749 40.95 7.44 -20.84
C VAL A 749 41.91 8.17 -19.95
N GLN A 750 42.20 9.44 -20.28
CA GLN A 750 43.02 10.31 -19.45
C GLN A 750 42.15 11.38 -18.82
N VAL A 751 42.27 11.53 -17.49
CA VAL A 751 41.48 12.50 -16.71
C VAL A 751 42.44 13.31 -15.82
N GLU A 752 42.13 14.57 -15.61
CA GLU A 752 42.73 15.33 -14.50
C GLU A 752 41.67 15.72 -13.49
N VAL A 753 42.02 15.67 -12.22
CA VAL A 753 41.12 16.08 -11.12
C VAL A 753 41.91 16.85 -10.04
N ASN A 754 41.19 17.77 -9.37
CA ASN A 754 41.67 18.43 -8.16
C ASN A 754 40.57 18.35 -7.14
N ILE A 755 40.78 17.63 -6.06
CA ILE A 755 39.81 17.34 -5.01
C ILE A 755 40.38 17.91 -3.72
N SER A 756 39.56 18.69 -2.99
CA SER A 756 40.04 19.29 -1.73
C SER A 756 39.00 19.25 -0.61
N GLY A 757 39.48 19.14 0.61
CA GLY A 757 38.75 19.22 1.86
C GLY A 757 39.67 19.60 3.01
N LYS A 758 39.11 20.11 4.09
CA LYS A 758 39.88 20.58 5.24
C LYS A 758 39.40 19.87 6.53
N PHE A 759 40.30 19.21 7.22
CA PHE A 759 40.06 18.55 8.52
C PHE A 759 40.40 19.46 9.70
N SER A 760 39.70 19.29 10.83
CA SER A 760 40.00 19.97 12.10
C SER A 760 41.36 19.56 12.69
N GLY A 761 41.79 18.34 12.39
CA GLY A 761 43.01 17.72 12.97
C GLY A 761 42.93 17.42 14.46
N LYS A 762 41.72 17.44 15.03
CA LYS A 762 41.45 17.12 16.44
C LYS A 762 40.00 16.66 16.61
N PRO A 763 39.71 15.88 17.66
CA PRO A 763 38.33 15.51 18.01
C PRO A 763 37.44 16.72 18.22
N VAL A 764 36.15 16.56 17.86
CA VAL A 764 35.11 17.59 17.98
C VAL A 764 33.90 16.98 18.68
N ASP A 765 33.36 17.71 19.65
CA ASP A 765 32.10 17.35 20.29
C ASP A 765 30.91 17.73 19.41
N VAL A 766 29.91 16.85 19.38
CA VAL A 766 28.65 16.97 18.66
C VAL A 766 27.52 16.70 19.67
N TYR A 767 26.35 17.24 19.45
CA TYR A 767 25.28 17.22 20.47
C TYR A 767 23.96 16.77 19.92
N ASN A 768 23.31 15.82 20.60
CA ASN A 768 21.87 15.58 20.48
C ASN A 768 21.12 16.60 21.34
N THR A 769 20.01 17.14 20.87
CA THR A 769 19.16 18.05 21.64
C THR A 769 18.01 17.27 22.26
N VAL A 770 17.81 17.38 23.58
CA VAL A 770 16.80 16.65 24.35
C VAL A 770 15.88 17.60 25.10
N ALA A 771 14.58 17.32 25.08
CA ALA A 771 13.56 18.07 25.83
C ALA A 771 12.42 17.13 26.28
N GLU A 772 11.67 17.48 27.35
CA GLU A 772 10.62 16.63 27.90
C GLU A 772 9.34 17.38 28.24
N ILE A 773 8.19 16.68 28.07
CA ILE A 773 6.95 16.92 28.79
C ILE A 773 6.79 15.80 29.79
N ARG A 774 6.93 16.13 31.09
CA ARG A 774 6.99 15.14 32.16
C ARG A 774 5.64 14.47 32.39
N GLY A 775 5.66 13.15 32.49
CA GLY A 775 4.51 12.33 32.81
C GLY A 775 3.94 12.55 34.23
N THR A 776 2.64 12.41 34.37
CA THR A 776 1.92 12.66 35.64
C THR A 776 1.69 11.42 36.50
N GLU A 777 1.56 10.24 35.88
CA GLU A 777 1.28 8.97 36.57
C GLU A 777 2.49 8.03 36.55
N LYS A 778 3.17 7.93 35.43
CA LYS A 778 4.32 7.06 35.16
C LYS A 778 5.52 7.87 34.64
N PRO A 779 6.06 8.83 35.41
CA PRO A 779 7.06 9.78 34.91
C PRO A 779 8.39 9.15 34.51
N ASP A 780 8.67 7.92 34.96
CA ASP A 780 9.88 7.18 34.62
C ASP A 780 9.73 6.32 33.34
N GLU A 781 8.50 6.12 32.86
CA GLU A 781 8.24 5.49 31.57
C GLU A 781 8.23 6.57 30.48
N VAL A 782 8.86 6.30 29.34
CA VAL A 782 9.13 7.31 28.32
C VAL A 782 8.61 6.89 26.95
N VAL A 783 8.03 7.84 26.20
CA VAL A 783 7.78 7.77 24.76
C VAL A 783 8.73 8.76 24.10
N ILE A 784 9.50 8.34 23.11
CA ILE A 784 10.45 9.18 22.38
C ILE A 784 9.90 9.52 20.99
N ILE A 785 9.96 10.79 20.65
CA ILE A 785 9.70 11.32 19.30
C ILE A 785 11.00 11.94 18.81
N GLY A 786 11.48 11.52 17.65
CA GLY A 786 12.78 11.96 17.15
C GLY A 786 12.87 12.20 15.66
N GLY A 787 13.92 12.91 15.30
CA GLY A 787 14.37 13.15 13.94
C GLY A 787 15.82 13.60 13.97
N HIS A 788 16.56 13.53 12.88
CA HIS A 788 17.95 14.01 12.92
C HIS A 788 18.05 15.49 12.51
N LEU A 789 19.01 16.15 13.09
CA LEU A 789 19.28 17.58 12.92
C LEU A 789 20.40 17.85 11.92
N ASP A 790 21.34 16.93 11.78
CA ASP A 790 22.42 17.05 10.80
C ASP A 790 21.89 16.88 9.37
N SER A 791 22.71 17.22 8.41
CA SER A 791 22.40 17.09 6.97
C SER A 791 23.70 17.04 6.16
N TRP A 792 23.64 16.56 4.93
CA TRP A 792 24.68 16.81 3.95
C TRP A 792 24.77 18.30 3.59
N ASP A 793 25.89 18.68 2.99
CA ASP A 793 26.28 20.07 2.80
C ASP A 793 26.26 20.56 1.33
N LEU A 794 25.70 19.80 0.41
CA LEU A 794 25.50 20.27 -0.96
C LEU A 794 24.21 21.10 -1.10
N GLY A 795 23.16 20.71 -0.39
CA GLY A 795 21.93 21.47 -0.22
C GLY A 795 21.91 22.22 1.11
N THR A 796 20.74 22.66 1.56
CA THR A 796 20.56 23.33 2.85
C THR A 796 20.04 22.41 3.95
N GLY A 797 19.81 21.13 3.64
CA GLY A 797 19.24 20.14 4.57
C GLY A 797 17.80 20.47 4.96
N ALA A 798 17.00 20.99 4.02
CA ALA A 798 15.63 21.38 4.30
C ALA A 798 14.72 20.16 4.40
N THR A 799 14.80 19.22 3.46
CA THR A 799 13.97 18.01 3.39
C THR A 799 14.61 16.83 4.09
N ASP A 800 15.94 16.80 4.18
CA ASP A 800 16.74 15.75 4.79
C ASP A 800 17.70 16.34 5.85
N ASN A 801 17.34 16.40 7.12
CA ASN A 801 16.04 16.16 7.72
C ASN A 801 15.58 17.41 8.50
N GLY A 802 15.68 18.59 7.89
CA GLY A 802 15.14 19.83 8.48
C GLY A 802 13.63 19.72 8.73
N THR A 803 12.89 19.11 7.81
CA THR A 803 11.45 18.85 7.95
C THR A 803 11.16 18.01 9.19
N GLY A 804 11.79 16.85 9.36
CA GLY A 804 11.57 16.00 10.53
C GLY A 804 11.96 16.69 11.84
N SER A 805 13.12 17.34 11.89
CA SER A 805 13.54 18.11 13.06
C SER A 805 12.54 19.18 13.47
N MET A 806 11.96 19.91 12.50
CA MET A 806 10.99 20.98 12.82
C MET A 806 9.62 20.42 13.14
N VAL A 807 9.21 19.30 12.56
CA VAL A 807 7.99 18.57 12.93
C VAL A 807 8.05 18.07 14.38
N VAL A 808 9.20 17.56 14.82
CA VAL A 808 9.44 17.16 16.23
C VAL A 808 9.36 18.37 17.17
N LEU A 809 9.98 19.48 16.81
CA LEU A 809 9.94 20.73 17.60
C LEU A 809 8.51 21.27 17.71
N GLU A 810 7.75 21.25 16.60
CA GLU A 810 6.38 21.76 16.57
C GLU A 810 5.42 20.86 17.33
N ALA A 811 5.54 19.55 17.22
CA ALA A 811 4.77 18.60 18.04
C ALA A 811 4.96 18.86 19.55
N ALA A 812 6.21 19.09 19.95
CA ALA A 812 6.54 19.43 21.34
C ALA A 812 5.88 20.75 21.78
N ARG A 813 5.91 21.77 20.93
CA ARG A 813 5.34 23.10 21.21
C ARG A 813 3.82 23.06 21.31
N ALA A 814 3.15 22.41 20.34
CA ALA A 814 1.69 22.28 20.32
C ALA A 814 1.17 21.58 21.60
N LEU A 815 1.80 20.49 22.00
CA LEU A 815 1.47 19.76 23.22
C LEU A 815 1.72 20.63 24.49
N GLN A 816 2.83 21.36 24.53
CA GLN A 816 3.16 22.22 25.66
C GLN A 816 2.20 23.43 25.77
N LYS A 817 1.85 24.09 24.65
CA LYS A 817 0.86 25.19 24.60
C LYS A 817 -0.51 24.75 25.11
N LEU A 818 -0.94 23.54 24.77
CA LEU A 818 -2.19 22.96 25.27
C LEU A 818 -2.12 22.55 26.75
N GLY A 819 -0.93 22.53 27.33
CA GLY A 819 -0.72 22.11 28.70
C GLY A 819 -1.15 20.67 28.97
N VAL A 820 -0.93 19.77 28.01
CA VAL A 820 -1.31 18.36 28.11
C VAL A 820 -0.71 17.70 29.37
N LYS A 821 -1.40 16.71 29.89
CA LYS A 821 -0.99 15.94 31.06
C LYS A 821 -0.84 14.47 30.67
N PRO A 822 0.28 14.11 29.99
CA PRO A 822 0.51 12.73 29.61
C PRO A 822 0.72 11.86 30.86
N LYS A 823 0.35 10.58 30.78
CA LYS A 823 0.63 9.62 31.86
C LYS A 823 2.11 9.31 31.94
N ARG A 824 2.75 9.08 30.78
CA ARG A 824 4.19 8.86 30.64
C ARG A 824 4.89 10.14 30.20
N THR A 825 6.18 10.23 30.45
CA THR A 825 7.01 11.31 29.93
C THR A 825 7.11 11.19 28.40
N ILE A 826 6.86 12.30 27.70
CA ILE A 826 7.15 12.42 26.26
C ILE A 826 8.50 13.12 26.15
N ARG A 827 9.46 12.47 25.49
CA ARG A 827 10.81 12.97 25.26
C ARG A 827 10.98 13.26 23.77
N PHE A 828 11.43 14.47 23.45
CA PHE A 828 11.72 14.89 22.10
C PHE A 828 13.24 14.92 21.92
N VAL A 829 13.73 14.25 20.89
CA VAL A 829 15.18 14.15 20.63
C VAL A 829 15.49 14.51 19.19
N LEU A 830 16.37 15.50 19.00
CA LEU A 830 16.96 15.79 17.71
C LEU A 830 18.37 15.18 17.70
N PHE A 831 18.52 14.11 16.93
CA PHE A 831 19.77 13.36 16.83
C PHE A 831 20.75 14.05 15.90
N THR A 832 22.02 13.68 15.97
CA THR A 832 23.08 14.21 15.07
C THR A 832 24.00 13.10 14.63
N GLY A 833 24.63 13.22 13.45
CA GLY A 833 25.49 12.18 12.89
C GLY A 833 24.70 10.96 12.38
N GLU A 834 23.43 11.17 12.02
CA GLU A 834 22.59 10.18 11.37
C GLU A 834 23.19 9.82 10.01
N GLU A 835 23.44 10.82 9.18
CA GLU A 835 23.93 10.80 7.80
C GLU A 835 25.20 9.97 7.59
N GLN A 836 25.98 9.78 8.62
CA GLN A 836 27.21 9.00 8.56
C GLN A 836 27.09 7.69 9.35
N GLY A 837 25.85 7.24 9.63
CA GLY A 837 25.56 5.92 10.16
C GLY A 837 24.98 5.90 11.57
N LEU A 838 23.98 6.73 11.86
CA LEU A 838 23.18 6.72 13.11
C LEU A 838 24.03 6.93 14.37
N ASN A 839 25.07 7.76 14.28
CA ASN A 839 26.08 7.81 15.36
C ASN A 839 25.54 8.47 16.62
N GLY A 840 24.70 9.50 16.51
CA GLY A 840 24.07 10.18 17.65
C GLY A 840 23.03 9.34 18.37
N SER A 841 22.17 8.65 17.64
CA SER A 841 21.20 7.72 18.26
C SER A 841 21.86 6.50 18.88
N LYS A 842 22.93 5.96 18.27
CA LYS A 842 23.78 4.92 18.88
C LYS A 842 24.45 5.40 20.17
N ALA A 843 24.99 6.62 20.17
CA ALA A 843 25.59 7.23 21.37
C ALA A 843 24.53 7.42 22.47
N TYR A 844 23.34 7.89 22.10
CA TYR A 844 22.19 8.05 22.99
C TYR A 844 21.78 6.71 23.63
N VAL A 845 21.52 5.67 22.84
CA VAL A 845 21.13 4.34 23.32
C VAL A 845 22.20 3.77 24.26
N LYS A 846 23.48 3.98 23.94
CA LYS A 846 24.59 3.54 24.79
C LYS A 846 24.62 4.29 26.13
N ALA A 847 24.43 5.61 26.12
CA ALA A 847 24.40 6.43 27.35
C ALA A 847 23.22 6.08 28.23
N HIS A 848 22.07 5.77 27.65
CA HIS A 848 20.82 5.46 28.32
C HIS A 848 20.51 3.96 28.42
N ALA A 849 21.50 3.09 28.30
CA ALA A 849 21.30 1.63 28.29
C ALA A 849 20.48 1.11 29.49
N ALA A 850 20.59 1.73 30.66
CA ALA A 850 19.83 1.39 31.86
C ALA A 850 18.33 1.79 31.78
N GLU A 851 17.98 2.70 30.87
CA GLU A 851 16.60 3.20 30.70
C GLU A 851 15.84 2.48 29.57
N MET A 852 16.53 1.71 28.72
CA MET A 852 15.90 1.07 27.56
C MET A 852 14.68 0.22 27.95
N GLY A 853 14.71 -0.40 29.14
CA GLY A 853 13.56 -1.15 29.68
C GLY A 853 12.33 -0.30 30.03
N LYS A 854 12.47 1.02 30.15
CA LYS A 854 11.42 1.97 30.53
C LYS A 854 10.91 2.79 29.34
N ILE A 855 11.52 2.65 28.14
CA ILE A 855 11.08 3.33 26.93
C ILE A 855 9.97 2.49 26.29
N SER A 856 8.76 3.04 26.20
CA SER A 856 7.58 2.39 25.65
C SER A 856 7.67 2.27 24.12
N ALA A 857 8.08 3.35 23.45
CA ALA A 857 8.30 3.41 22.02
C ALA A 857 9.24 4.57 21.67
N MET A 858 9.90 4.44 20.51
CA MET A 858 10.57 5.52 19.81
C MET A 858 10.00 5.63 18.41
N LEU A 859 9.58 6.82 17.98
CA LEU A 859 9.07 7.10 16.64
C LEU A 859 9.96 8.14 15.97
N ALA A 860 10.51 7.80 14.78
CA ALA A 860 11.31 8.68 13.95
C ALA A 860 10.49 9.28 12.79
N HIS A 861 10.74 10.56 12.47
CA HIS A 861 10.24 11.23 11.26
C HIS A 861 11.41 11.62 10.38
N ASP A 862 11.56 10.92 9.24
CA ASP A 862 12.75 11.01 8.41
C ASP A 862 12.56 10.39 7.01
N SER A 863 11.70 10.99 6.20
CA SER A 863 11.52 10.57 4.80
C SER A 863 11.08 11.75 3.94
N GLY A 864 11.67 12.92 4.18
CA GLY A 864 11.46 14.12 3.38
C GLY A 864 10.25 14.96 3.78
N THR A 865 9.57 15.51 2.81
CA THR A 865 8.54 16.55 2.98
C THR A 865 7.11 16.06 2.74
N GLY A 866 6.92 14.80 2.34
CA GLY A 866 5.59 14.26 2.01
C GLY A 866 4.74 13.94 3.22
N LYS A 867 3.43 13.75 2.99
CA LYS A 867 2.47 13.33 4.02
C LYS A 867 2.92 12.06 4.74
N VAL A 868 2.57 11.94 6.02
CA VAL A 868 2.69 10.67 6.74
C VAL A 868 1.56 9.74 6.28
N LEU A 869 1.90 8.67 5.58
CA LEU A 869 0.95 7.71 5.03
C LEU A 869 0.58 6.62 6.04
N THR A 870 1.54 6.18 6.85
CA THR A 870 1.35 5.17 7.91
C THR A 870 2.56 5.15 8.84
N VAL A 871 2.53 4.26 9.84
CA VAL A 871 3.66 3.98 10.74
C VAL A 871 4.21 2.59 10.47
N GLY A 872 5.52 2.48 10.25
CA GLY A 872 6.23 1.22 10.13
C GLY A 872 6.59 0.65 11.50
N LEU A 873 6.10 -0.54 11.81
CA LEU A 873 6.22 -1.19 13.12
C LEU A 873 7.42 -2.15 13.23
N MET A 874 8.31 -2.21 12.24
CA MET A 874 9.52 -3.02 12.26
C MET A 874 9.27 -4.52 12.56
N ALA A 875 8.22 -5.10 11.98
CA ALA A 875 7.77 -6.46 12.26
C ALA A 875 7.39 -6.72 13.74
N ASN A 876 6.97 -5.69 14.49
CA ASN A 876 6.45 -5.86 15.85
C ASN A 876 4.95 -6.18 15.81
N TYR A 877 4.63 -7.46 15.60
CA TYR A 877 3.25 -7.96 15.51
C TYR A 877 2.44 -7.67 16.79
N GLY A 878 3.08 -7.78 17.97
CA GLY A 878 2.41 -7.55 19.23
C GLY A 878 1.93 -6.12 19.46
N ALA A 879 2.54 -5.15 18.80
CA ALA A 879 2.16 -3.74 18.93
C ALA A 879 1.01 -3.34 17.99
N ARG A 880 0.67 -4.18 16.99
CA ARG A 880 -0.21 -3.81 15.88
C ARG A 880 -1.60 -3.35 16.32
N GLU A 881 -2.32 -4.14 17.08
CA GLU A 881 -3.66 -3.82 17.56
C GLU A 881 -3.69 -2.50 18.34
N THR A 882 -2.71 -2.33 19.25
CA THR A 882 -2.60 -1.10 20.04
C THR A 882 -2.30 0.10 19.14
N MET A 883 -1.45 -0.08 18.15
CA MET A 883 -1.11 1.00 17.20
C MET A 883 -2.28 1.36 16.28
N ASP A 884 -3.13 0.44 15.89
CA ASP A 884 -4.36 0.74 15.15
C ASP A 884 -5.26 1.69 15.98
N HIS A 885 -5.39 1.48 17.28
CA HIS A 885 -6.12 2.39 18.17
C HIS A 885 -5.44 3.77 18.31
N VAL A 886 -4.12 3.82 18.36
CA VAL A 886 -3.34 5.07 18.44
C VAL A 886 -3.50 5.92 17.17
N VAL A 887 -3.55 5.28 16.01
CA VAL A 887 -3.66 5.94 14.69
C VAL A 887 -5.09 6.39 14.39
N TYR A 888 -6.06 5.66 14.87
CA TYR A 888 -7.46 5.79 14.45
C TYR A 888 -8.05 7.22 14.52
N PRO A 889 -7.81 8.00 15.58
CA PRO A 889 -8.31 9.38 15.65
C PRO A 889 -7.80 10.25 14.51
N LEU A 890 -6.56 10.02 14.07
CA LEU A 890 -5.95 10.73 12.94
C LEU A 890 -6.60 10.38 11.60
N ALA A 891 -6.91 9.09 11.39
CA ALA A 891 -7.55 8.63 10.15
C ALA A 891 -8.96 9.24 9.95
N LYS A 892 -9.60 9.74 11.02
CA LYS A 892 -10.88 10.46 10.97
C LYS A 892 -10.74 11.97 10.77
N ALA A 893 -9.55 12.51 10.99
CA ALA A 893 -9.35 13.95 10.99
C ALA A 893 -9.43 14.51 9.56
N PRO A 894 -10.16 15.59 9.33
CA PRO A 894 -10.26 16.19 8.00
C PRO A 894 -8.89 16.61 7.47
N GLY A 895 -8.51 16.12 6.31
CA GLY A 895 -7.26 16.45 5.62
C GLY A 895 -6.07 15.56 5.99
N ILE A 896 -6.22 14.63 6.93
CA ILE A 896 -5.23 13.60 7.26
C ILE A 896 -5.64 12.29 6.60
N GLU A 897 -4.79 11.75 5.73
CA GLU A 897 -5.01 10.51 4.98
C GLU A 897 -4.07 9.41 5.51
N LEU A 898 -4.28 8.98 6.75
CA LEU A 898 -3.43 7.97 7.38
C LEU A 898 -3.99 6.56 7.16
N ALA A 899 -3.14 5.65 6.70
CA ALA A 899 -3.46 4.23 6.57
C ALA A 899 -3.16 3.45 7.85
N GLU A 900 -3.62 2.21 7.89
CA GLU A 900 -3.28 1.28 8.97
C GLU A 900 -1.76 1.19 9.18
N PRO A 901 -1.28 1.07 10.45
CA PRO A 901 0.13 0.80 10.73
C PRO A 901 0.65 -0.41 9.96
N SER A 902 1.81 -0.33 9.37
CA SER A 902 2.44 -1.38 8.57
C SER A 902 3.46 -2.16 9.41
N LEU A 903 3.62 -3.46 9.13
CA LEU A 903 4.72 -4.26 9.71
C LEU A 903 6.05 -4.07 8.98
N ARG A 904 6.09 -3.16 8.02
CA ARG A 904 7.26 -2.86 7.19
C ARG A 904 8.51 -2.65 8.06
N VAL A 905 9.60 -3.29 7.63
CA VAL A 905 10.94 -3.13 8.21
C VAL A 905 11.72 -2.18 7.31
N GLU A 906 12.26 -1.14 7.89
CA GLU A 906 13.10 -0.17 7.18
C GLU A 906 14.40 0.03 7.96
N GLY A 907 15.52 0.13 7.24
CA GLY A 907 16.80 0.48 7.80
C GLY A 907 17.23 1.85 7.27
N GLY A 908 17.80 2.69 8.08
CA GLY A 908 18.38 3.94 7.59
C GLY A 908 18.01 5.18 8.37
N THR A 909 17.29 5.06 9.52
CA THR A 909 17.08 6.21 10.40
C THR A 909 17.14 5.83 11.89
N ASP A 910 17.08 6.82 12.75
CA ASP A 910 17.41 6.78 14.18
C ASP A 910 16.58 5.83 15.05
N HIS A 911 15.47 5.27 14.54
CA HIS A 911 14.70 4.23 15.26
C HIS A 911 15.47 2.89 15.35
N ILE A 912 16.40 2.63 14.43
CA ILE A 912 17.13 1.35 14.34
C ILE A 912 17.91 1.01 15.61
N PRO A 913 18.76 1.89 16.19
CA PRO A 913 19.49 1.57 17.42
C PRO A 913 18.58 1.24 18.60
N PHE A 914 17.38 1.82 18.64
CA PHE A 914 16.36 1.51 19.66
C PHE A 914 15.74 0.13 19.43
N ASP A 915 15.38 -0.18 18.17
CA ASP A 915 14.84 -1.49 17.82
C ASP A 915 15.87 -2.62 18.09
N GLU A 916 17.14 -2.38 17.79
CA GLU A 916 18.25 -3.29 18.11
C GLU A 916 18.44 -3.49 19.63
N ALA A 917 18.17 -2.45 20.42
CA ALA A 917 18.20 -2.50 21.89
C ALA A 917 16.92 -3.10 22.52
N GLY A 918 15.96 -3.57 21.69
CA GLY A 918 14.70 -4.19 22.11
C GLY A 918 13.62 -3.20 22.53
N VAL A 919 13.76 -1.92 22.23
CA VAL A 919 12.70 -0.91 22.35
C VAL A 919 11.87 -0.94 21.07
N PRO A 920 10.51 -0.87 21.12
CA PRO A 920 9.71 -0.67 19.93
C PRO A 920 10.15 0.61 19.20
N GLY A 921 11.01 0.45 18.19
CA GLY A 921 11.49 1.52 17.31
C GLY A 921 10.65 1.56 16.05
N PHE A 922 9.97 2.68 15.81
CA PHE A 922 9.05 2.87 14.70
C PHE A 922 9.47 4.08 13.86
N TRP A 923 8.93 4.16 12.66
CA TRP A 923 9.22 5.25 11.74
C TRP A 923 7.97 5.68 10.97
N CYS A 924 7.90 6.97 10.62
CA CYS A 924 6.83 7.49 9.78
C CYS A 924 7.09 7.11 8.32
N VAL A 925 6.20 6.32 7.74
CA VAL A 925 6.21 6.04 6.30
C VAL A 925 5.58 7.24 5.61
N GLN A 926 6.36 7.98 4.85
CA GLN A 926 5.90 9.20 4.17
C GLN A 926 5.74 8.99 2.67
N ASP A 927 5.01 9.89 2.03
CA ASP A 927 4.94 9.98 0.57
C ASP A 927 6.31 10.41 0.03
N ASN A 928 6.87 9.61 -0.86
CA ASN A 928 8.22 9.82 -1.41
C ASN A 928 8.31 10.95 -2.44
N VAL A 929 7.30 11.78 -2.58
CA VAL A 929 7.28 12.85 -3.59
C VAL A 929 8.57 13.66 -3.57
N ASP A 930 9.30 13.59 -4.67
CA ASP A 930 10.58 14.25 -4.91
C ASP A 930 11.72 13.93 -3.90
N TYR A 931 11.53 13.09 -2.89
CA TYR A 931 12.57 12.79 -1.91
C TYR A 931 13.78 12.09 -2.53
N ASP A 932 13.57 11.23 -3.52
CA ASP A 932 14.62 10.62 -4.33
C ASP A 932 15.52 11.65 -5.03
N LYS A 933 15.02 12.86 -5.30
CA LYS A 933 15.79 13.95 -5.91
C LYS A 933 16.50 14.82 -4.86
N THR A 934 15.88 15.03 -3.71
CA THR A 934 16.42 15.91 -2.66
C THR A 934 17.39 15.19 -1.73
N HIS A 935 17.09 13.95 -1.33
CA HIS A 935 17.89 13.12 -0.42
C HIS A 935 19.37 13.11 -0.80
N HIS A 936 20.25 13.59 0.08
CA HIS A 936 21.69 13.70 -0.11
C HIS A 936 22.15 14.53 -1.33
N SER A 937 21.35 15.47 -1.83
CA SER A 937 21.68 16.23 -3.04
C SER A 937 21.71 17.74 -2.84
N GLN A 938 22.21 18.45 -3.85
CA GLN A 938 22.15 19.91 -3.90
C GLN A 938 20.72 20.46 -4.08
N ALA A 939 19.75 19.60 -4.42
CA ALA A 939 18.34 19.98 -4.51
C ALA A 939 17.62 19.95 -3.15
N ASP A 940 18.30 19.57 -2.08
CA ASP A 940 17.74 19.59 -0.72
C ASP A 940 17.68 21.03 -0.19
N THR A 941 16.65 21.74 -0.60
CA THR A 941 16.45 23.16 -0.33
C THR A 941 15.02 23.46 0.08
N LEU A 942 14.81 24.63 0.69
CA LEU A 942 13.50 25.06 1.20
C LEU A 942 12.42 25.11 0.10
N ASP A 943 12.80 25.38 -1.16
CA ASP A 943 11.89 25.42 -2.30
C ASP A 943 11.22 24.08 -2.62
N ARG A 944 11.75 23.00 -2.08
CA ARG A 944 11.22 21.63 -2.23
C ARG A 944 10.26 21.21 -1.11
N VAL A 945 10.09 22.06 -0.11
CA VAL A 945 9.23 21.74 1.03
C VAL A 945 7.75 21.90 0.67
N ARG A 946 6.98 20.88 0.96
CA ARG A 946 5.52 20.87 0.84
C ARG A 946 4.91 21.24 2.18
N TRP A 947 4.54 22.51 2.31
CA TRP A 947 4.14 23.09 3.60
C TRP A 947 2.90 22.47 4.24
N ASP A 948 1.90 22.12 3.42
CA ASP A 948 0.67 21.50 3.93
C ASP A 948 0.96 20.11 4.49
N ASP A 949 1.81 19.32 3.82
CA ASP A 949 2.22 18.00 4.25
C ASP A 949 3.11 18.05 5.49
N LEU A 950 3.97 19.07 5.59
CA LEU A 950 4.78 19.31 6.78
C LEU A 950 3.93 19.64 8.01
N THR A 951 2.89 20.45 7.83
CA THR A 951 1.95 20.79 8.90
C THR A 951 1.18 19.55 9.36
N GLU A 952 0.76 18.70 8.42
CA GLU A 952 0.12 17.43 8.69
C GLU A 952 1.06 16.49 9.47
N GLY A 953 2.36 16.42 9.10
CA GLY A 953 3.37 15.67 9.85
C GLY A 953 3.45 16.09 11.32
N ALA A 954 3.40 17.40 11.61
CA ALA A 954 3.40 17.90 12.99
C ALA A 954 2.12 17.52 13.76
N GLN A 955 0.97 17.53 13.10
CA GLN A 955 -0.31 17.08 13.68
C GLN A 955 -0.24 15.59 14.03
N VAL A 956 0.24 14.78 13.10
CA VAL A 956 0.38 13.32 13.26
C VAL A 956 1.33 13.00 14.42
N LEU A 957 2.53 13.59 14.45
CA LEU A 957 3.49 13.31 15.51
C LEU A 957 3.02 13.74 16.89
N ALA A 958 2.36 14.88 17.00
CA ALA A 958 1.84 15.37 18.27
C ALA A 958 0.74 14.45 18.84
N VAL A 959 -0.20 14.00 18.00
CA VAL A 959 -1.23 13.03 18.41
C VAL A 959 -0.62 11.68 18.77
N PHE A 960 0.31 11.17 17.98
CA PHE A 960 1.02 9.93 18.32
C PHE A 960 1.73 10.01 19.67
N ALA A 961 2.49 11.07 19.88
CA ALA A 961 3.20 11.29 21.12
C ALA A 961 2.25 11.26 22.34
N TYR A 962 1.12 11.96 22.22
CA TYR A 962 0.14 12.04 23.27
C TYR A 962 -0.55 10.70 23.51
N ASN A 963 -1.06 10.05 22.46
CA ASN A 963 -1.82 8.80 22.58
C ASN A 963 -0.94 7.64 23.09
N LEU A 964 0.29 7.51 22.60
CA LEU A 964 1.26 6.54 23.13
C LEU A 964 1.56 6.76 24.60
N ALA A 965 1.67 8.04 25.02
CA ALA A 965 1.91 8.37 26.42
C ALA A 965 0.67 8.16 27.32
N GLN A 966 -0.54 8.06 26.75
CA GLN A 966 -1.78 7.80 27.47
C GLN A 966 -2.12 6.31 27.62
N LEU A 967 -1.45 5.43 26.92
CA LEU A 967 -1.71 3.98 26.98
C LEU A 967 -1.69 3.47 28.43
N PRO A 968 -2.55 2.53 28.80
CA PRO A 968 -2.51 1.94 30.15
C PRO A 968 -1.22 1.18 30.41
N GLU A 969 -0.69 0.46 29.42
CA GLU A 969 0.54 -0.33 29.48
C GLU A 969 1.55 0.16 28.44
N MET A 970 2.83 -0.19 28.61
CA MET A 970 3.83 0.02 27.56
C MET A 970 3.52 -0.88 26.36
N LEU A 971 3.95 -0.46 25.17
CA LEU A 971 3.81 -1.28 23.97
C LEU A 971 4.53 -2.63 24.10
N PRO A 972 3.94 -3.70 23.57
CA PRO A 972 4.60 -5.00 23.52
C PRO A 972 5.92 -4.92 22.76
N ARG A 973 6.93 -5.60 23.27
CA ARG A 973 8.25 -5.72 22.64
C ARG A 973 8.30 -6.96 21.76
N LYS A 974 9.13 -6.91 20.72
CA LYS A 974 9.44 -8.12 19.96
C LYS A 974 10.03 -9.19 20.88
N PRO A 975 9.76 -10.48 20.60
CA PRO A 975 10.49 -11.57 21.27
C PRO A 975 12.01 -11.37 21.09
N ALA A 976 12.77 -11.60 22.16
CA ALA A 976 14.21 -11.53 22.08
C ALA A 976 14.72 -12.48 20.98
N LYS A 977 15.58 -11.98 20.07
CA LYS A 977 16.23 -12.86 19.09
C LYS A 977 16.99 -13.95 19.86
N PRO A 978 16.88 -15.24 19.49
CA PRO A 978 17.69 -16.29 20.06
C PRO A 978 19.17 -15.87 19.93
N ALA A 979 19.92 -15.98 21.04
CA ALA A 979 21.35 -15.71 21.02
C ALA A 979 21.99 -16.54 19.90
N GLN A 980 22.58 -15.89 18.90
CA GLN A 980 23.37 -16.61 17.91
C GLN A 980 24.49 -17.34 18.66
N PRO A 981 24.71 -18.64 18.38
CA PRO A 981 25.87 -19.32 18.97
C PRO A 981 27.11 -18.53 18.56
N THR A 982 27.89 -18.09 19.54
CA THR A 982 29.21 -17.51 19.34
C THR A 982 30.07 -18.49 18.54
N GLN A 983 30.33 -18.19 17.26
CA GLN A 983 31.34 -18.87 16.45
C GLN A 983 32.75 -18.39 16.83
#